data_fd2120ceda035d356dfa4675984250aa
#
_entry.id   fd2120ceda035d356dfa4675984250aa
#
_cell.length_a   1.000
_cell.length_b   1.000
_cell.length_c   1.000
_cell.angle_alpha   90.00
_cell.angle_beta   90.00
_cell.angle_gamma   90.00
#
_symmetry.space_group_name_H-M   'P 1'
#
loop_
_entity.id
_entity.type
_entity.pdbx_description
1 polymer ?
#
loop_
_entity_poly.entity_id
_entity_poly.type
_entity_poly.pdbx_seq_one_letter_code
_entity_poly.pdbx_strand_id
1 'polypeptide(L)'
;MKTFLGKTAGHLWAQHGIDEMQDIAVVMPSQRGVLYLKKELAYLSDRPFLAPDFMTIEEFALKMTDSSLVDPIELLFEAYTCFKEVDPLVDFDRFMGWGQMMLKDFDTLDMYLVDPYQIFSFLSEVKSLERWGAAYGEEDTGKYITQHTQAYFKLYDHLLEVYGRLQARLKDRGQVYRGMAYRELATVLASGTAMSKSYKKIYFVGFNALSKGEEEIIRLLVKLDLAETLWDADSYYIKNPFHRAGNWLRNYSDSSSTKFLSKTSFNWMEHHYANDAKQVEVLGVANPSAQVFVAMELIRQWQQEYGSEEQVALVLGDESLLDQVLLFVGEFKDRLNITMGYSLKKTPVYSFLNLLGDIHKRADQTRIPVAVFKNLMQHAIMQYYIDGCSRKASKDLNKAWQALAGPADLYVSLDSIKALASLPVLNTLLRKGSFAEKLPEFSSAFEQILKEMPKREWGADAQALTQARRVIDNLSDVIDRVEEVSIKIGFKLLLNLVQQQKLTFEVAEQKNRTLHVMGLLETRTLDFDRVIVLSLNEGSLPGTRKRESLIPLDIAQMNTFDLPTFTQADAVTSYHFHRLLQRPKQIELIYVQPSEKSSVKEMSRFIKQLRLDWPSQNPSLLWSEPQLKFNLADQVPNDFVHRIEKTDEVIALVKDKLALRGLSPSAMAQFANCSLQYYYSYVLNLRKDRLYEDEMGADVFGTWIHKVLENVDKTILENHHGWVDQTDVNARIDSLDALLDEAMQEIQDREGVFEMEKGFNYVLKEVAKTLLSSYYQLERTWNTGRVQLLDTEMDLDT
;
A
#
# COMPACT_ATOMS: atom_id res chain seq x y z
N MET A 1 19.82 -13.54 -30.44
CA MET A 1 19.64 -14.58 -29.37
C MET A 1 18.34 -15.31 -29.63
N LYS A 2 18.30 -16.66 -29.53
CA LYS A 2 17.01 -17.38 -29.62
C LYS A 2 16.30 -17.25 -28.26
N THR A 3 15.29 -16.40 -28.22
CA THR A 3 14.46 -16.20 -27.03
C THR A 3 13.59 -17.44 -26.76
N PHE A 4 13.11 -17.60 -25.51
CA PHE A 4 12.14 -18.65 -25.19
C PHE A 4 10.87 -18.52 -26.05
N LEU A 5 10.35 -17.28 -26.20
CA LEU A 5 9.16 -17.05 -27.01
C LEU A 5 9.42 -17.27 -28.50
N GLY A 6 10.62 -16.95 -29.03
CA GLY A 6 11.00 -17.27 -30.39
C GLY A 6 11.07 -18.80 -30.66
N LYS A 7 11.58 -19.56 -29.67
CA LYS A 7 11.56 -21.04 -29.75
C LYS A 7 10.13 -21.57 -29.69
N THR A 8 9.30 -21.00 -28.83
CA THR A 8 7.87 -21.33 -28.74
C THR A 8 7.16 -21.08 -30.06
N ALA A 9 7.35 -19.90 -30.62
CA ALA A 9 6.78 -19.54 -31.92
C ALA A 9 7.20 -20.50 -33.02
N GLY A 10 8.48 -20.84 -33.09
CA GLY A 10 9.00 -21.81 -34.03
C GLY A 10 8.41 -23.23 -33.84
N HIS A 11 8.18 -23.63 -32.58
CA HIS A 11 7.55 -24.91 -32.26
C HIS A 11 6.10 -24.95 -32.72
N LEU A 12 5.31 -23.93 -32.39
CA LEU A 12 3.91 -23.83 -32.83
C LEU A 12 3.80 -23.81 -34.36
N TRP A 13 4.68 -23.05 -35.00
CA TRP A 13 4.73 -22.95 -36.46
C TRP A 13 5.04 -24.28 -37.13
N ALA A 14 5.98 -25.02 -36.58
CA ALA A 14 6.36 -26.35 -37.11
C ALA A 14 5.25 -27.39 -36.94
N GLN A 15 4.42 -27.30 -35.89
CA GLN A 15 3.35 -28.26 -35.62
C GLN A 15 2.08 -28.00 -36.44
N HIS A 16 1.73 -26.71 -36.65
CA HIS A 16 0.42 -26.37 -37.19
C HIS A 16 0.47 -25.62 -38.52
N GLY A 17 1.60 -25.04 -38.88
CA GLY A 17 1.69 -24.20 -40.05
C GLY A 17 0.76 -23.00 -39.97
N ILE A 18 0.53 -22.35 -41.10
CA ILE A 18 -0.25 -21.10 -41.15
C ILE A 18 -1.76 -21.33 -41.07
N ASP A 19 -2.23 -22.46 -41.61
CA ASP A 19 -3.64 -22.70 -41.84
C ASP A 19 -4.39 -23.16 -40.58
N GLU A 20 -3.70 -23.81 -39.65
CA GLU A 20 -4.28 -24.38 -38.43
C GLU A 20 -4.07 -23.51 -37.18
N MET A 21 -3.36 -22.37 -37.30
CA MET A 21 -3.07 -21.50 -36.16
C MET A 21 -4.32 -20.98 -35.47
N GLN A 22 -5.39 -20.72 -36.21
CA GLN A 22 -6.66 -20.21 -35.67
C GLN A 22 -7.41 -21.26 -34.81
N ASP A 23 -7.10 -22.53 -34.97
CA ASP A 23 -7.81 -23.63 -34.32
C ASP A 23 -7.17 -24.03 -32.99
N ILE A 24 -6.08 -23.39 -32.61
CA ILE A 24 -5.38 -23.67 -31.37
C ILE A 24 -5.55 -22.53 -30.35
N ALA A 25 -5.44 -22.88 -29.08
CA ALA A 25 -5.36 -21.91 -27.99
C ALA A 25 -3.95 -21.88 -27.39
N VAL A 26 -3.50 -20.69 -27.03
CA VAL A 26 -2.24 -20.49 -26.30
C VAL A 26 -2.52 -19.77 -24.98
N VAL A 27 -2.33 -20.50 -23.90
CA VAL A 27 -2.58 -20.03 -22.53
C VAL A 27 -1.24 -19.66 -21.89
N MET A 28 -1.16 -18.44 -21.35
CA MET A 28 0.06 -17.89 -20.81
C MET A 28 -0.17 -17.28 -19.40
N PRO A 29 0.86 -17.13 -18.57
CA PRO A 29 0.73 -16.54 -17.24
C PRO A 29 0.56 -15.02 -17.24
N SER A 30 0.74 -14.35 -18.37
CA SER A 30 0.61 -12.88 -18.47
C SER A 30 0.25 -12.42 -19.87
N GLN A 31 -0.53 -11.35 -19.97
CA GLN A 31 -0.88 -10.67 -21.23
C GLN A 31 0.35 -10.12 -21.97
N ARG A 32 1.41 -9.77 -21.24
CA ARG A 32 2.66 -9.31 -21.85
C ARG A 32 3.35 -10.42 -22.62
N GLY A 33 3.45 -11.63 -22.03
CA GLY A 33 3.98 -12.79 -22.74
C GLY A 33 3.22 -13.04 -24.04
N VAL A 34 1.89 -12.89 -24.02
CA VAL A 34 1.04 -12.96 -25.21
C VAL A 34 1.46 -11.94 -26.28
N LEU A 35 1.67 -10.67 -25.88
CA LEU A 35 2.08 -9.63 -26.84
C LEU A 35 3.39 -9.94 -27.53
N TYR A 36 4.40 -10.39 -26.76
CA TYR A 36 5.70 -10.74 -27.33
C TYR A 36 5.64 -12.00 -28.18
N LEU A 37 4.87 -13.02 -27.78
CA LEU A 37 4.71 -14.23 -28.60
C LEU A 37 3.99 -13.92 -29.92
N LYS A 38 3.00 -13.04 -29.94
CA LYS A 38 2.37 -12.53 -31.16
C LYS A 38 3.41 -11.88 -32.09
N LYS A 39 4.34 -11.09 -31.56
CA LYS A 39 5.41 -10.48 -32.34
C LYS A 39 6.36 -11.54 -32.94
N GLU A 40 6.76 -12.53 -32.13
CA GLU A 40 7.64 -13.61 -32.62
C GLU A 40 6.95 -14.44 -33.71
N LEU A 41 5.67 -14.72 -33.59
CA LEU A 41 4.91 -15.41 -34.64
C LEU A 41 4.78 -14.56 -35.90
N ALA A 42 4.56 -13.26 -35.76
CA ALA A 42 4.49 -12.36 -36.91
C ALA A 42 5.81 -12.29 -37.71
N TYR A 43 6.95 -12.50 -37.07
CA TYR A 43 8.24 -12.55 -37.76
C TYR A 43 8.45 -13.84 -38.58
N LEU A 44 7.65 -14.90 -38.34
CA LEU A 44 7.78 -16.15 -39.05
C LEU A 44 6.99 -16.20 -40.36
N SER A 45 6.17 -15.20 -40.64
CA SER A 45 5.33 -15.18 -41.84
C SER A 45 5.45 -13.86 -42.59
N ASP A 46 5.61 -13.95 -43.90
CA ASP A 46 5.60 -12.82 -44.84
C ASP A 46 4.17 -12.43 -45.29
N ARG A 47 3.17 -13.20 -44.90
CA ARG A 47 1.76 -12.97 -45.25
C ARG A 47 0.86 -12.92 -44.01
N PRO A 48 -0.26 -12.23 -44.03
CA PRO A 48 -1.24 -12.23 -42.95
C PRO A 48 -1.80 -13.62 -42.68
N PHE A 49 -2.03 -13.95 -41.42
CA PHE A 49 -2.69 -15.19 -40.98
C PHE A 49 -3.56 -14.95 -39.76
N LEU A 50 -4.48 -15.85 -39.50
CA LEU A 50 -5.28 -15.85 -38.29
C LEU A 50 -4.48 -16.45 -37.12
N ALA A 51 -4.25 -15.61 -36.11
CA ALA A 51 -3.45 -15.99 -34.96
C ALA A 51 -4.19 -16.97 -34.04
N PRO A 52 -3.47 -17.74 -33.21
CA PRO A 52 -4.04 -18.49 -32.11
C PRO A 52 -4.93 -17.66 -31.19
N ASP A 53 -5.85 -18.35 -30.52
CA ASP A 53 -6.64 -17.70 -29.46
C ASP A 53 -5.77 -17.57 -28.20
N PHE A 54 -5.26 -16.37 -27.95
CA PHE A 54 -4.36 -16.08 -26.85
C PHE A 54 -5.13 -15.61 -25.63
N MET A 55 -4.79 -16.16 -24.47
CA MET A 55 -5.43 -15.82 -23.21
C MET A 55 -4.56 -16.13 -22.00
N THR A 56 -4.91 -15.54 -20.87
CA THR A 56 -4.40 -15.97 -19.57
C THR A 56 -5.13 -17.22 -19.09
N ILE A 57 -4.59 -17.91 -18.07
CA ILE A 57 -5.27 -19.09 -17.53
C ILE A 57 -6.62 -18.75 -16.86
N GLU A 58 -6.75 -17.56 -16.31
CA GLU A 58 -8.02 -17.04 -15.76
C GLU A 58 -9.04 -16.83 -16.88
N GLU A 59 -8.66 -16.12 -17.95
CA GLU A 59 -9.51 -15.95 -19.14
C GLU A 59 -9.88 -17.28 -19.79
N PHE A 60 -8.94 -18.25 -19.77
CA PHE A 60 -9.20 -19.60 -20.25
C PHE A 60 -10.29 -20.29 -19.42
N ALA A 61 -10.17 -20.25 -18.08
CA ALA A 61 -11.15 -20.87 -17.21
C ALA A 61 -12.55 -20.25 -17.39
N LEU A 62 -12.64 -18.93 -17.40
CA LEU A 62 -13.90 -18.21 -17.61
C LEU A 62 -14.54 -18.54 -18.95
N LYS A 63 -13.74 -18.59 -20.01
CA LYS A 63 -14.22 -18.88 -21.37
C LYS A 63 -14.69 -20.32 -21.51
N MET A 64 -14.04 -21.27 -20.82
CA MET A 64 -14.42 -22.69 -20.89
C MET A 64 -15.67 -23.03 -20.08
N THR A 65 -15.98 -22.22 -19.04
CA THR A 65 -17.15 -22.39 -18.17
C THR A 65 -18.30 -21.43 -18.53
N ASP A 66 -18.09 -20.52 -19.48
CA ASP A 66 -19.05 -19.47 -19.84
C ASP A 66 -19.46 -18.60 -18.65
N SER A 67 -18.48 -18.28 -17.79
CA SER A 67 -18.67 -17.50 -16.58
C SER A 67 -18.01 -16.13 -16.71
N SER A 68 -18.46 -15.16 -15.89
CA SER A 68 -17.86 -13.84 -15.81
C SER A 68 -17.27 -13.57 -14.42
N LEU A 69 -16.20 -12.77 -14.37
CA LEU A 69 -15.58 -12.41 -13.10
C LEU A 69 -16.46 -11.38 -12.38
N VAL A 70 -16.75 -11.62 -11.11
CA VAL A 70 -17.43 -10.64 -10.24
C VAL A 70 -16.48 -9.48 -9.90
N ASP A 71 -17.01 -8.24 -9.91
CA ASP A 71 -16.24 -7.09 -9.45
C ASP A 71 -15.82 -7.27 -7.98
N PRO A 72 -14.56 -6.97 -7.60
CA PRO A 72 -14.08 -7.17 -6.22
C PRO A 72 -14.86 -6.39 -5.16
N ILE A 73 -15.42 -5.22 -5.53
CA ILE A 73 -16.24 -4.42 -4.62
C ILE A 73 -17.59 -5.10 -4.45
N GLU A 74 -18.22 -5.51 -5.54
CA GLU A 74 -19.47 -6.27 -5.52
C GLU A 74 -19.33 -7.56 -4.71
N LEU A 75 -18.24 -8.32 -4.90
CA LEU A 75 -17.94 -9.54 -4.17
C LEU A 75 -17.87 -9.29 -2.65
N LEU A 76 -17.24 -8.21 -2.23
CA LEU A 76 -17.15 -7.84 -0.81
C LEU A 76 -18.52 -7.58 -0.19
N PHE A 77 -19.38 -6.85 -0.90
CA PHE A 77 -20.73 -6.54 -0.42
C PHE A 77 -21.67 -7.76 -0.44
N GLU A 78 -21.56 -8.63 -1.45
CA GLU A 78 -22.30 -9.90 -1.47
C GLU A 78 -21.86 -10.82 -0.32
N ALA A 79 -20.57 -10.89 -0.05
CA ALA A 79 -20.05 -11.66 1.07
C ALA A 79 -20.56 -11.12 2.43
N TYR A 80 -20.62 -9.79 2.59
CA TYR A 80 -21.23 -9.18 3.77
C TYR A 80 -22.72 -9.55 3.88
N THR A 81 -23.46 -9.45 2.79
CA THR A 81 -24.88 -9.80 2.78
C THR A 81 -25.10 -11.26 3.18
N CYS A 82 -24.30 -12.19 2.62
CA CYS A 82 -24.35 -13.59 3.01
C CYS A 82 -24.01 -13.79 4.49
N PHE A 83 -23.00 -13.04 5.00
CA PHE A 83 -22.62 -13.16 6.40
C PHE A 83 -23.68 -12.57 7.33
N LYS A 84 -24.28 -11.45 7.00
CA LYS A 84 -25.35 -10.79 7.75
C LYS A 84 -26.60 -11.68 7.88
N GLU A 85 -26.88 -12.52 6.89
CA GLU A 85 -27.97 -13.50 6.94
C GLU A 85 -27.71 -14.65 7.91
N VAL A 86 -26.44 -15.01 8.11
CA VAL A 86 -26.01 -16.06 9.04
C VAL A 86 -25.86 -15.51 10.46
N ASP A 87 -25.26 -14.32 10.59
CA ASP A 87 -25.13 -13.61 11.86
C ASP A 87 -25.65 -12.17 11.75
N PRO A 88 -26.93 -11.92 12.08
CA PRO A 88 -27.54 -10.60 12.01
C PRO A 88 -26.92 -9.54 12.92
N LEU A 89 -26.09 -9.93 13.90
CA LEU A 89 -25.45 -9.03 14.85
C LEU A 89 -24.17 -8.38 14.29
N VAL A 90 -23.66 -8.87 13.17
CA VAL A 90 -22.47 -8.31 12.55
C VAL A 90 -22.84 -7.06 11.76
N ASP A 91 -22.26 -5.94 12.14
CA ASP A 91 -22.28 -4.70 11.36
C ASP A 91 -21.17 -4.69 10.29
N PHE A 92 -21.32 -3.80 9.31
CA PHE A 92 -20.37 -3.69 8.19
C PHE A 92 -18.97 -3.26 8.67
N ASP A 93 -18.90 -2.41 9.68
CA ASP A 93 -17.65 -1.91 10.23
C ASP A 93 -16.78 -3.03 10.82
N ARG A 94 -17.40 -3.96 11.51
CA ARG A 94 -16.73 -5.18 12.04
C ARG A 94 -16.34 -6.13 10.92
N PHE A 95 -17.25 -6.36 9.96
CA PHE A 95 -16.98 -7.22 8.81
C PHE A 95 -15.76 -6.74 8.02
N MET A 96 -15.60 -5.42 7.82
CA MET A 96 -14.45 -4.84 7.14
C MET A 96 -13.10 -5.13 7.80
N GLY A 97 -13.07 -5.53 9.05
CA GLY A 97 -11.86 -5.93 9.75
C GLY A 97 -11.26 -7.25 9.25
N TRP A 98 -12.09 -8.15 8.73
CA TRP A 98 -11.68 -9.51 8.33
C TRP A 98 -12.33 -10.04 7.05
N GLY A 99 -13.38 -9.40 6.51
CA GLY A 99 -14.10 -9.87 5.34
C GLY A 99 -13.24 -10.04 4.09
N GLN A 100 -12.31 -9.13 3.82
CA GLN A 100 -11.36 -9.27 2.71
C GLN A 100 -10.43 -10.48 2.89
N MET A 101 -10.04 -10.77 4.13
CA MET A 101 -9.22 -11.93 4.48
C MET A 101 -9.98 -13.24 4.25
N MET A 102 -11.26 -13.27 4.66
CA MET A 102 -12.17 -14.39 4.40
C MET A 102 -12.31 -14.67 2.90
N LEU A 103 -12.56 -13.65 2.09
CA LEU A 103 -12.69 -13.80 0.64
C LEU A 103 -11.40 -14.33 0.00
N LYS A 104 -10.24 -13.84 0.45
CA LYS A 104 -8.95 -14.35 0.00
C LYS A 104 -8.74 -15.82 0.38
N ASP A 105 -9.19 -16.23 1.56
CA ASP A 105 -9.13 -17.63 1.97
C ASP A 105 -10.08 -18.48 1.13
N PHE A 106 -11.29 -18.05 0.84
CA PHE A 106 -12.22 -18.73 -0.06
C PHE A 106 -11.63 -18.91 -1.46
N ASP A 107 -11.07 -17.85 -2.04
CA ASP A 107 -10.36 -17.89 -3.33
C ASP A 107 -9.20 -18.92 -3.29
N THR A 108 -8.42 -18.91 -2.20
CA THR A 108 -7.30 -19.84 -2.02
C THR A 108 -7.77 -21.30 -1.89
N LEU A 109 -8.82 -21.56 -1.12
CA LEU A 109 -9.37 -22.92 -0.98
C LEU A 109 -9.83 -23.48 -2.33
N ASP A 110 -10.49 -22.65 -3.13
CA ASP A 110 -10.95 -23.04 -4.46
C ASP A 110 -9.81 -23.24 -5.45
N MET A 111 -8.80 -22.34 -5.45
CA MET A 111 -7.60 -22.49 -6.26
C MET A 111 -6.83 -23.77 -5.94
N TYR A 112 -6.85 -24.24 -4.69
CA TYR A 112 -6.15 -25.45 -4.26
C TYR A 112 -7.06 -26.66 -4.17
N LEU A 113 -8.32 -26.55 -4.63
CA LEU A 113 -9.32 -27.62 -4.64
C LEU A 113 -9.54 -28.28 -3.27
N VAL A 114 -9.29 -27.54 -2.19
CA VAL A 114 -9.51 -28.04 -0.84
C VAL A 114 -11.00 -28.21 -0.60
N ASP A 115 -11.41 -29.31 0.06
CA ASP A 115 -12.79 -29.53 0.44
C ASP A 115 -13.21 -28.53 1.53
N PRO A 116 -14.14 -27.59 1.24
CA PRO A 116 -14.53 -26.58 2.21
C PRO A 116 -15.17 -27.16 3.46
N TYR A 117 -15.90 -28.26 3.30
CA TYR A 117 -16.53 -28.93 4.46
C TYR A 117 -15.47 -29.46 5.43
N GLN A 118 -14.44 -30.14 4.89
CA GLN A 118 -13.38 -30.70 5.73
C GLN A 118 -12.61 -29.61 6.47
N ILE A 119 -12.18 -28.56 5.78
CA ILE A 119 -11.35 -27.55 6.43
C ILE A 119 -12.14 -26.67 7.42
N PHE A 120 -13.36 -26.27 7.09
CA PHE A 120 -14.14 -25.41 7.97
C PHE A 120 -14.67 -26.17 9.18
N SER A 121 -15.08 -27.43 9.03
CA SER A 121 -15.44 -28.28 10.16
C SER A 121 -14.24 -28.51 11.08
N PHE A 122 -13.07 -28.80 10.53
CA PHE A 122 -11.85 -28.96 11.30
C PHE A 122 -11.45 -27.68 12.04
N LEU A 123 -11.54 -26.51 11.37
CA LEU A 123 -11.29 -25.21 12.00
C LEU A 123 -12.25 -24.92 13.14
N SER A 124 -13.54 -25.19 12.98
CA SER A 124 -14.54 -25.02 14.03
C SER A 124 -14.26 -25.94 15.21
N GLU A 125 -13.89 -27.20 14.97
CA GLU A 125 -13.53 -28.17 16.02
C GLU A 125 -12.27 -27.73 16.79
N VAL A 126 -11.20 -27.34 16.09
CA VAL A 126 -9.96 -26.86 16.71
C VAL A 126 -10.22 -25.61 17.57
N LYS A 127 -10.99 -24.66 17.04
CA LYS A 127 -11.36 -23.46 17.79
C LYS A 127 -12.28 -23.76 18.97
N SER A 128 -13.11 -24.79 18.88
CA SER A 128 -13.91 -25.28 20.01
C SER A 128 -13.03 -25.90 21.10
N LEU A 129 -12.02 -26.69 20.73
CA LEU A 129 -11.05 -27.25 21.68
C LEU A 129 -10.18 -26.14 22.32
N GLU A 130 -9.74 -25.14 21.58
CA GLU A 130 -9.04 -23.98 22.13
C GLU A 130 -9.93 -23.22 23.14
N ARG A 131 -11.19 -23.05 22.83
CA ARG A 131 -12.19 -22.46 23.73
C ARG A 131 -12.37 -23.27 25.03
N TRP A 132 -12.40 -24.60 24.92
CA TRP A 132 -12.48 -25.47 26.07
C TRP A 132 -11.19 -25.49 26.87
N GLY A 133 -10.01 -25.53 26.20
CA GLY A 133 -8.71 -25.43 26.86
C GLY A 133 -8.55 -24.13 27.64
N ALA A 134 -8.99 -23.01 27.09
CA ALA A 134 -9.03 -21.73 27.79
C ALA A 134 -10.03 -21.69 28.96
N ALA A 135 -11.09 -22.50 28.89
CA ALA A 135 -12.08 -22.59 29.97
C ALA A 135 -11.70 -23.57 31.11
N TYR A 136 -10.83 -24.56 30.83
CA TYR A 136 -10.45 -25.61 31.77
C TYR A 136 -8.98 -25.55 32.24
N GLY A 137 -8.17 -24.72 31.64
CA GLY A 137 -6.77 -24.51 32.00
C GLY A 137 -6.63 -23.46 33.09
N GLU A 138 -6.51 -23.90 34.39
CA GLU A 138 -6.40 -23.09 35.61
C GLU A 138 -7.74 -22.49 36.11
N GLU A 139 -7.98 -22.60 37.39
CA GLU A 139 -9.21 -22.15 38.12
C GLU A 139 -9.53 -20.65 37.96
N ASP A 140 -8.70 -19.88 37.21
CA ASP A 140 -8.83 -18.42 37.05
C ASP A 140 -9.08 -17.95 35.59
N THR A 141 -9.04 -18.82 34.59
CA THR A 141 -9.17 -18.42 33.15
C THR A 141 -10.64 -18.21 32.71
N GLY A 142 -11.61 -18.65 33.44
CA GLY A 142 -13.05 -18.41 33.15
C GLY A 142 -13.45 -16.92 33.19
N LYS A 143 -12.60 -16.04 33.73
CA LYS A 143 -12.84 -14.61 33.81
C LYS A 143 -12.38 -13.83 32.55
N TYR A 144 -11.65 -14.43 31.63
CA TYR A 144 -11.01 -13.72 30.52
C TYR A 144 -11.60 -14.00 29.14
N ILE A 145 -12.63 -14.77 28.99
CA ILE A 145 -13.39 -14.88 27.75
C ILE A 145 -14.19 -13.58 27.57
N THR A 146 -13.61 -12.57 26.98
CA THR A 146 -14.30 -11.32 26.68
C THR A 146 -15.35 -11.54 25.58
N GLN A 147 -16.32 -10.64 25.46
CA GLN A 147 -17.29 -10.66 24.37
C GLN A 147 -16.61 -10.69 22.99
N HIS A 148 -15.44 -10.06 22.86
CA HIS A 148 -14.63 -10.08 21.63
C HIS A 148 -14.08 -11.47 21.32
N THR A 149 -13.63 -12.21 22.33
CA THR A 149 -13.13 -13.58 22.16
C THR A 149 -14.26 -14.53 21.74
N GLN A 150 -15.45 -14.36 22.28
CA GLN A 150 -16.62 -15.14 21.89
C GLN A 150 -17.05 -14.87 20.44
N ALA A 151 -17.05 -13.59 20.02
CA ALA A 151 -17.37 -13.21 18.65
C ALA A 151 -16.33 -13.78 17.66
N TYR A 152 -15.05 -13.81 18.04
CA TYR A 152 -13.97 -14.40 17.22
C TYR A 152 -14.20 -15.89 16.97
N PHE A 153 -14.59 -16.67 17.99
CA PHE A 153 -14.86 -18.09 17.82
C PHE A 153 -16.10 -18.36 16.97
N LYS A 154 -17.16 -17.58 17.14
CA LYS A 154 -18.38 -17.69 16.33
C LYS A 154 -18.14 -17.48 14.84
N LEU A 155 -17.16 -16.64 14.47
CA LEU A 155 -16.79 -16.42 13.07
C LEU A 155 -16.53 -17.76 12.35
N TYR A 156 -15.74 -18.64 12.97
CA TYR A 156 -15.36 -19.91 12.34
C TYR A 156 -16.53 -20.89 12.18
N ASP A 157 -17.53 -20.83 13.06
CA ASP A 157 -18.73 -21.66 12.97
C ASP A 157 -19.59 -21.28 11.74
N HIS A 158 -19.48 -20.04 11.25
CA HIS A 158 -20.30 -19.53 10.15
C HIS A 158 -19.61 -19.62 8.78
N LEU A 159 -18.30 -19.85 8.71
CA LEU A 159 -17.54 -19.77 7.45
C LEU A 159 -18.05 -20.74 6.38
N LEU A 160 -18.41 -21.96 6.74
CA LEU A 160 -18.90 -22.96 5.79
C LEU A 160 -20.24 -22.55 5.17
N GLU A 161 -21.16 -22.06 5.98
CA GLU A 161 -22.48 -21.64 5.51
C GLU A 161 -22.38 -20.40 4.61
N VAL A 162 -21.57 -19.41 5.04
CA VAL A 162 -21.32 -18.19 4.24
C VAL A 162 -20.67 -18.54 2.90
N TYR A 163 -19.68 -19.42 2.88
CA TYR A 163 -19.05 -19.91 1.66
C TYR A 163 -20.09 -20.53 0.71
N GLY A 164 -20.94 -21.44 1.20
CA GLY A 164 -21.96 -22.09 0.38
C GLY A 164 -22.99 -21.08 -0.18
N ARG A 165 -23.47 -20.15 0.65
CA ARG A 165 -24.43 -19.12 0.24
C ARG A 165 -23.82 -18.19 -0.81
N LEU A 166 -22.58 -17.75 -0.62
CA LEU A 166 -21.88 -16.87 -1.57
C LEU A 166 -21.71 -17.55 -2.93
N GLN A 167 -21.26 -18.81 -2.93
CA GLN A 167 -21.12 -19.56 -4.20
C GLN A 167 -22.45 -19.74 -4.91
N ALA A 168 -23.52 -20.08 -4.21
CA ALA A 168 -24.83 -20.24 -4.82
C ALA A 168 -25.30 -18.92 -5.48
N ARG A 169 -25.20 -17.81 -4.78
CA ARG A 169 -25.60 -16.49 -5.31
C ARG A 169 -24.82 -16.05 -6.54
N LEU A 170 -23.49 -16.29 -6.52
CA LEU A 170 -22.67 -15.94 -7.67
C LEU A 170 -23.02 -16.82 -8.89
N LYS A 171 -23.22 -18.13 -8.68
CA LYS A 171 -23.63 -19.05 -9.73
C LYS A 171 -24.98 -18.71 -10.36
N ASP A 172 -25.94 -18.31 -9.56
CA ASP A 172 -27.27 -17.89 -10.05
C ASP A 172 -27.17 -16.68 -11.02
N ARG A 173 -26.11 -15.89 -10.91
CA ARG A 173 -25.83 -14.74 -11.79
C ARG A 173 -24.83 -15.06 -12.93
N GLY A 174 -24.33 -16.29 -13.03
CA GLY A 174 -23.24 -16.64 -13.95
C GLY A 174 -21.92 -15.92 -13.62
N GLN A 175 -21.74 -15.55 -12.37
CA GLN A 175 -20.54 -14.88 -11.86
C GLN A 175 -19.69 -15.81 -11.01
N VAL A 176 -18.39 -15.59 -11.04
CA VAL A 176 -17.43 -16.35 -10.24
C VAL A 176 -16.27 -15.44 -9.78
N TYR A 177 -15.61 -15.79 -8.70
CA TYR A 177 -14.27 -15.28 -8.41
C TYR A 177 -13.22 -16.28 -8.94
N ARG A 178 -11.96 -15.88 -9.00
CA ARG A 178 -10.90 -16.62 -9.70
C ARG A 178 -10.77 -18.11 -9.30
N GLY A 179 -10.67 -18.39 -7.99
CA GLY A 179 -10.54 -19.77 -7.50
C GLY A 179 -11.76 -20.61 -7.83
N MET A 180 -12.97 -20.02 -7.73
CA MET A 180 -14.22 -20.65 -8.10
C MET A 180 -14.24 -21.05 -9.58
N ALA A 181 -13.74 -20.18 -10.49
CA ALA A 181 -13.60 -20.50 -11.91
C ALA A 181 -12.70 -21.71 -12.14
N TYR A 182 -11.58 -21.81 -11.43
CA TYR A 182 -10.66 -22.93 -11.57
C TYR A 182 -11.28 -24.23 -11.03
N ARG A 183 -11.94 -24.21 -9.88
CA ARG A 183 -12.65 -25.35 -9.32
C ARG A 183 -13.76 -25.83 -10.27
N GLU A 184 -14.52 -24.88 -10.83
CA GLU A 184 -15.62 -25.19 -11.74
C GLU A 184 -15.10 -25.86 -13.02
N LEU A 185 -14.07 -25.30 -13.67
CA LEU A 185 -13.47 -25.92 -14.87
C LEU A 185 -12.88 -27.29 -14.56
N ALA A 186 -12.16 -27.47 -13.45
CA ALA A 186 -11.64 -28.76 -13.04
C ALA A 186 -12.76 -29.80 -12.87
N THR A 187 -13.89 -29.39 -12.31
CA THR A 187 -15.08 -30.25 -12.12
C THR A 187 -15.72 -30.63 -13.47
N VAL A 188 -15.89 -29.66 -14.38
CA VAL A 188 -16.41 -29.89 -15.74
C VAL A 188 -15.54 -30.88 -16.48
N LEU A 189 -14.21 -30.69 -16.46
CA LEU A 189 -13.27 -31.62 -17.12
C LEU A 189 -13.27 -33.00 -16.49
N ALA A 190 -13.34 -33.13 -15.18
CA ALA A 190 -13.37 -34.39 -14.46
C ALA A 190 -14.65 -35.19 -14.72
N SER A 191 -15.79 -34.52 -14.89
CA SER A 191 -17.08 -35.14 -15.20
C SER A 191 -17.21 -35.59 -16.68
N GLY A 192 -16.29 -35.17 -17.54
CA GLY A 192 -16.36 -35.42 -18.97
C GLY A 192 -17.43 -34.55 -19.69
N THR A 193 -17.92 -33.52 -19.03
CA THR A 193 -18.85 -32.54 -19.63
C THR A 193 -18.09 -31.76 -20.70
N ALA A 194 -18.77 -31.44 -21.82
CA ALA A 194 -18.17 -30.66 -22.89
C ALA A 194 -17.87 -29.21 -22.40
N MET A 195 -16.69 -28.73 -22.74
CA MET A 195 -16.33 -27.32 -22.55
C MET A 195 -17.17 -26.43 -23.48
N SER A 196 -17.41 -25.18 -23.10
CA SER A 196 -18.16 -24.22 -23.90
C SER A 196 -17.53 -23.89 -25.25
N LYS A 197 -16.19 -24.06 -25.36
CA LYS A 197 -15.46 -23.93 -26.62
C LYS A 197 -14.46 -25.08 -26.78
N SER A 198 -14.32 -25.58 -28.01
CA SER A 198 -13.37 -26.61 -28.37
C SER A 198 -12.21 -26.04 -29.19
N TYR A 199 -11.01 -26.59 -29.00
CA TYR A 199 -9.79 -26.29 -29.75
C TYR A 199 -9.17 -27.59 -30.25
N LYS A 200 -8.46 -27.50 -31.37
CA LYS A 200 -7.70 -28.63 -31.90
C LYS A 200 -6.57 -29.02 -30.93
N LYS A 201 -5.89 -28.03 -30.37
CA LYS A 201 -4.84 -28.20 -29.35
C LYS A 201 -4.76 -26.97 -28.47
N ILE A 202 -4.39 -27.14 -27.21
CA ILE A 202 -4.22 -26.07 -26.22
C ILE A 202 -2.77 -26.12 -25.74
N TYR A 203 -2.07 -24.98 -25.80
CA TYR A 203 -0.69 -24.86 -25.36
C TYR A 203 -0.58 -24.04 -24.09
N PHE A 204 -0.07 -24.61 -23.00
CA PHE A 204 0.24 -23.90 -21.77
C PHE A 204 1.72 -23.50 -21.79
N VAL A 205 2.01 -22.21 -21.92
CA VAL A 205 3.34 -21.69 -22.24
C VAL A 205 3.92 -20.86 -21.09
N GLY A 206 5.11 -21.23 -20.62
CA GLY A 206 5.91 -20.43 -19.68
C GLY A 206 5.38 -20.36 -18.26
N PHE A 207 4.65 -21.37 -17.83
CA PHE A 207 4.24 -21.54 -16.44
C PHE A 207 5.42 -22.04 -15.58
N ASN A 208 5.27 -21.95 -14.26
CA ASN A 208 6.21 -22.50 -13.28
C ASN A 208 5.45 -23.13 -12.12
N ALA A 209 5.07 -22.34 -11.14
CA ALA A 209 4.25 -22.79 -10.02
C ALA A 209 2.78 -22.75 -10.43
N LEU A 210 2.10 -23.86 -10.28
CA LEU A 210 0.67 -24.00 -10.52
C LEU A 210 -0.05 -24.18 -9.19
N SER A 211 -1.23 -23.58 -9.04
CA SER A 211 -2.17 -23.99 -8.00
C SER A 211 -2.69 -25.42 -8.31
N LYS A 212 -3.27 -26.08 -7.33
CA LYS A 212 -3.83 -27.43 -7.54
C LYS A 212 -4.95 -27.43 -8.59
N GLY A 213 -5.75 -26.35 -8.66
CA GLY A 213 -6.77 -26.20 -9.69
C GLY A 213 -6.18 -26.10 -11.08
N GLU A 214 -5.14 -25.27 -11.27
CA GLU A 214 -4.42 -25.16 -12.55
C GLU A 214 -3.74 -26.46 -12.93
N GLU A 215 -3.09 -27.12 -11.97
CA GLU A 215 -2.45 -28.42 -12.18
C GLU A 215 -3.45 -29.48 -12.64
N GLU A 216 -4.62 -29.57 -12.00
CA GLU A 216 -5.66 -30.52 -12.33
C GLU A 216 -6.27 -30.26 -13.71
N ILE A 217 -6.54 -28.99 -14.05
CA ILE A 217 -7.03 -28.58 -15.35
C ILE A 217 -6.05 -29.03 -16.45
N ILE A 218 -4.76 -28.71 -16.30
CA ILE A 218 -3.72 -29.08 -17.29
C ILE A 218 -3.59 -30.59 -17.36
N ARG A 219 -3.58 -31.27 -16.20
CA ARG A 219 -3.47 -32.75 -16.15
C ARG A 219 -4.59 -33.46 -16.91
N LEU A 220 -5.82 -33.00 -16.72
CA LEU A 220 -6.99 -33.59 -17.40
C LEU A 220 -6.93 -33.34 -18.92
N LEU A 221 -6.59 -32.13 -19.35
CA LEU A 221 -6.46 -31.79 -20.76
C LEU A 221 -5.30 -32.52 -21.44
N VAL A 222 -4.17 -32.68 -20.78
CA VAL A 222 -3.03 -33.48 -21.28
C VAL A 222 -3.38 -34.98 -21.36
N LYS A 223 -4.17 -35.49 -20.40
CA LYS A 223 -4.66 -36.86 -20.41
C LYS A 223 -5.58 -37.13 -21.60
N LEU A 224 -6.38 -36.15 -21.99
CA LEU A 224 -7.28 -36.18 -23.14
C LEU A 224 -6.55 -35.96 -24.48
N ASP A 225 -5.24 -35.77 -24.49
CA ASP A 225 -4.42 -35.34 -25.61
C ASP A 225 -4.85 -34.01 -26.27
N LEU A 226 -5.56 -33.17 -25.53
CA LEU A 226 -5.99 -31.85 -25.97
C LEU A 226 -4.99 -30.78 -25.66
N ALA A 227 -4.05 -30.99 -24.75
CA ALA A 227 -3.09 -29.97 -24.34
C ALA A 227 -1.64 -30.44 -24.37
N GLU A 228 -0.74 -29.48 -24.56
CA GLU A 228 0.71 -29.61 -24.41
C GLU A 228 1.26 -28.46 -23.53
N THR A 229 2.34 -28.75 -22.79
CA THR A 229 2.96 -27.75 -21.90
C THR A 229 4.36 -27.40 -22.40
N LEU A 230 4.64 -26.10 -22.53
CA LEU A 230 5.91 -25.56 -22.99
C LEU A 230 6.58 -24.78 -21.86
N TRP A 231 7.65 -25.37 -21.29
CA TRP A 231 8.32 -24.82 -20.09
C TRP A 231 9.66 -24.19 -20.45
N ASP A 232 10.21 -23.42 -19.56
CA ASP A 232 11.50 -22.77 -19.71
C ASP A 232 12.33 -22.93 -18.45
N ALA A 233 13.42 -23.67 -18.51
CA ALA A 233 14.29 -23.92 -17.38
C ALA A 233 15.74 -24.15 -17.80
N ASP A 234 16.65 -24.06 -16.82
CA ASP A 234 18.06 -24.38 -17.01
C ASP A 234 18.48 -25.55 -16.12
N SER A 235 19.36 -26.38 -16.63
CA SER A 235 19.92 -27.53 -15.92
C SER A 235 20.60 -27.17 -14.61
N TYR A 236 21.10 -25.94 -14.48
CA TYR A 236 21.74 -25.40 -13.29
C TYR A 236 20.89 -25.60 -12.03
N TYR A 237 19.64 -25.18 -12.09
CA TYR A 237 18.75 -25.27 -10.94
C TYR A 237 17.79 -26.47 -10.99
N ILE A 238 17.68 -27.15 -12.13
CA ILE A 238 16.85 -28.38 -12.23
C ILE A 238 17.61 -29.59 -11.70
N LYS A 239 18.88 -29.78 -12.09
CA LYS A 239 19.67 -30.96 -11.67
C LYS A 239 20.07 -30.93 -10.18
N ASN A 240 20.13 -29.74 -9.55
CA ASN A 240 20.41 -29.63 -8.14
C ASN A 240 19.11 -29.81 -7.32
N PRO A 241 18.95 -30.91 -6.57
CA PRO A 241 17.73 -31.23 -5.83
C PRO A 241 17.43 -30.22 -4.72
N PHE A 242 18.44 -29.50 -4.23
CA PHE A 242 18.31 -28.52 -3.16
C PHE A 242 18.04 -27.08 -3.68
N HIS A 243 18.17 -26.87 -4.98
CA HIS A 243 17.96 -25.55 -5.56
C HIS A 243 16.48 -25.19 -5.64
N ARG A 244 16.05 -24.17 -4.90
CA ARG A 244 14.63 -23.81 -4.78
C ARG A 244 13.97 -23.42 -6.10
N ALA A 245 14.69 -22.79 -7.03
CA ALA A 245 14.17 -22.42 -8.34
C ALA A 245 13.63 -23.61 -9.15
N GLY A 246 14.21 -24.80 -8.95
CA GLY A 246 13.80 -26.01 -9.65
C GLY A 246 12.66 -26.79 -9.00
N ASN A 247 12.20 -26.43 -7.79
CA ASN A 247 11.29 -27.25 -6.98
C ASN A 247 10.02 -27.67 -7.75
N TRP A 248 9.31 -26.74 -8.34
CA TRP A 248 8.06 -26.99 -9.03
C TRP A 248 8.27 -27.85 -10.26
N LEU A 249 9.25 -27.51 -11.11
CA LEU A 249 9.51 -28.24 -12.36
C LEU A 249 10.03 -29.65 -12.11
N ARG A 250 10.83 -29.89 -11.07
CA ARG A 250 11.21 -31.24 -10.65
C ARG A 250 10.00 -32.06 -10.25
N ASN A 251 9.07 -31.49 -9.47
CA ASN A 251 7.85 -32.20 -9.10
C ASN A 251 7.02 -32.61 -10.33
N TYR A 252 6.95 -31.73 -11.33
CA TYR A 252 6.22 -32.04 -12.58
C TYR A 252 6.94 -33.05 -13.48
N SER A 253 8.26 -33.22 -13.36
CA SER A 253 9.01 -34.23 -14.09
C SER A 253 8.96 -35.60 -13.43
N ASP A 254 9.03 -35.65 -12.10
CA ASP A 254 9.26 -36.88 -11.33
C ASP A 254 7.99 -37.49 -10.75
N SER A 255 6.93 -36.69 -10.57
CA SER A 255 5.66 -37.16 -10.02
C SER A 255 4.93 -38.09 -10.99
N SER A 256 4.55 -39.27 -10.52
CA SER A 256 3.76 -40.25 -11.29
C SER A 256 2.37 -39.70 -11.69
N SER A 257 1.85 -38.71 -10.96
CA SER A 257 0.53 -38.15 -11.21
C SER A 257 0.53 -36.99 -12.21
N THR A 258 1.62 -36.25 -12.34
CA THR A 258 1.65 -35.00 -13.11
C THR A 258 2.46 -35.06 -14.39
N LYS A 259 3.48 -35.82 -14.53
CA LYS A 259 4.35 -36.08 -15.73
C LYS A 259 4.15 -35.17 -16.99
N PHE A 260 3.82 -33.88 -16.80
CA PHE A 260 3.58 -32.95 -17.92
C PHE A 260 4.82 -32.83 -18.79
N LEU A 261 5.99 -32.79 -18.17
CA LEU A 261 7.27 -32.57 -18.83
C LEU A 261 7.73 -33.78 -19.62
N SER A 262 7.27 -34.97 -19.27
CA SER A 262 7.61 -36.18 -19.99
C SER A 262 6.82 -36.39 -21.28
N LYS A 263 5.73 -35.66 -21.47
CA LYS A 263 4.84 -35.73 -22.62
C LYS A 263 5.03 -34.64 -23.66
N THR A 264 5.84 -33.63 -23.37
CA THR A 264 6.08 -32.52 -24.30
C THR A 264 7.20 -32.92 -25.30
N SER A 265 7.00 -32.55 -26.55
CA SER A 265 8.03 -32.63 -27.59
C SER A 265 8.96 -31.41 -27.58
N PHE A 266 8.62 -30.40 -26.81
CA PHE A 266 9.40 -29.16 -26.68
C PHE A 266 10.63 -29.37 -25.81
N ASN A 267 11.80 -28.91 -26.28
CA ASN A 267 13.01 -28.91 -25.46
C ASN A 267 12.94 -27.77 -24.43
N TRP A 268 12.52 -28.09 -23.21
CA TRP A 268 12.29 -27.14 -22.14
C TRP A 268 13.52 -26.89 -21.25
N MET A 269 14.51 -27.80 -21.25
CA MET A 269 15.68 -27.69 -20.39
C MET A 269 16.89 -27.21 -21.19
N GLU A 270 17.42 -26.06 -20.80
CA GLU A 270 18.56 -25.38 -21.40
C GLU A 270 19.82 -25.51 -20.53
N HIS A 271 20.95 -25.00 -21.04
CA HIS A 271 22.27 -25.08 -20.38
C HIS A 271 23.01 -23.76 -20.44
N HIS A 272 22.30 -22.63 -20.42
CA HIS A 272 22.87 -21.28 -20.53
C HIS A 272 23.82 -20.94 -19.40
N TYR A 273 23.50 -21.41 -18.19
CA TYR A 273 24.34 -21.19 -17.00
C TYR A 273 25.71 -21.87 -17.13
N ALA A 274 25.78 -23.03 -17.77
CA ALA A 274 27.00 -23.80 -17.90
C ALA A 274 27.85 -23.41 -19.14
N ASN A 275 27.16 -23.06 -20.25
CA ASN A 275 27.80 -22.98 -21.55
C ASN A 275 28.03 -21.56 -22.08
N ASP A 276 27.23 -20.58 -21.67
CA ASP A 276 27.31 -19.24 -22.23
C ASP A 276 28.42 -18.41 -21.55
N ALA A 277 29.20 -17.70 -22.34
CA ALA A 277 30.07 -16.67 -21.80
C ALA A 277 29.26 -15.50 -21.23
N LYS A 278 29.45 -15.20 -19.95
CA LYS A 278 28.68 -14.19 -19.24
C LYS A 278 29.58 -13.32 -18.38
N GLN A 279 29.20 -12.07 -18.24
CA GLN A 279 29.80 -11.13 -17.30
C GLN A 279 28.79 -10.78 -16.21
N VAL A 280 29.17 -10.99 -14.96
CA VAL A 280 28.36 -10.67 -13.79
C VAL A 280 29.12 -9.73 -12.88
N GLU A 281 28.54 -8.58 -12.60
CA GLU A 281 29.08 -7.64 -11.64
C GLU A 281 28.15 -7.46 -10.45
N VAL A 282 28.71 -7.49 -9.24
CA VAL A 282 27.96 -7.28 -7.99
C VAL A 282 28.40 -5.95 -7.39
N LEU A 283 27.46 -5.02 -7.28
CA LEU A 283 27.74 -3.66 -6.86
C LEU A 283 27.04 -3.33 -5.54
N GLY A 284 27.83 -3.01 -4.51
CA GLY A 284 27.34 -2.52 -3.24
C GLY A 284 27.29 -0.98 -3.22
N VAL A 285 26.12 -0.41 -2.94
CA VAL A 285 25.92 1.06 -2.91
C VAL A 285 25.50 1.52 -1.51
N ALA A 286 25.70 2.81 -1.23
CA ALA A 286 25.50 3.36 0.12
C ALA A 286 24.03 3.53 0.52
N ASN A 287 23.12 3.74 -0.45
CA ASN A 287 21.71 4.01 -0.18
C ASN A 287 20.81 3.65 -1.39
N PRO A 288 19.48 3.58 -1.20
CA PRO A 288 18.56 3.22 -2.28
C PRO A 288 18.63 4.12 -3.53
N SER A 289 18.83 5.42 -3.36
CA SER A 289 18.91 6.36 -4.50
C SER A 289 20.18 6.16 -5.33
N ALA A 290 21.28 5.78 -4.68
CA ALA A 290 22.54 5.51 -5.38
C ALA A 290 22.43 4.31 -6.34
N GLN A 291 21.55 3.33 -6.06
CA GLN A 291 21.29 2.22 -6.98
C GLN A 291 20.78 2.71 -8.32
N VAL A 292 19.81 3.63 -8.29
CA VAL A 292 19.22 4.18 -9.52
C VAL A 292 20.24 4.98 -10.30
N PHE A 293 21.01 5.81 -9.60
CA PHE A 293 22.08 6.59 -10.25
C PHE A 293 23.11 5.69 -10.94
N VAL A 294 23.61 4.66 -10.25
CA VAL A 294 24.56 3.70 -10.80
C VAL A 294 23.95 2.95 -11.99
N ALA A 295 22.71 2.51 -11.88
CA ALA A 295 22.02 1.82 -12.97
C ALA A 295 21.89 2.70 -14.22
N MET A 296 21.56 3.99 -14.08
CA MET A 296 21.45 4.91 -15.20
C MET A 296 22.81 5.16 -15.86
N GLU A 297 23.87 5.25 -15.05
CA GLU A 297 25.22 5.39 -15.58
C GLU A 297 25.67 4.15 -16.36
N LEU A 298 25.41 2.96 -15.85
CA LEU A 298 25.67 1.71 -16.56
C LEU A 298 24.91 1.62 -17.89
N ILE A 299 23.62 1.99 -17.89
CA ILE A 299 22.81 2.02 -19.11
C ILE A 299 23.41 3.00 -20.14
N ARG A 300 23.90 4.16 -19.67
CA ARG A 300 24.56 5.17 -20.54
C ARG A 300 25.86 4.62 -21.13
N GLN A 301 26.69 3.95 -20.33
CA GLN A 301 27.92 3.31 -20.79
C GLN A 301 27.62 2.21 -21.80
N TRP A 302 26.68 1.33 -21.53
CA TRP A 302 26.27 0.28 -22.47
C TRP A 302 25.74 0.84 -23.79
N GLN A 303 24.99 1.94 -23.72
CA GLN A 303 24.50 2.58 -24.93
C GLN A 303 25.63 3.16 -25.80
N GLN A 304 26.67 3.69 -25.18
CA GLN A 304 27.85 4.21 -25.89
C GLN A 304 28.67 3.08 -26.50
N GLU A 305 28.79 1.97 -25.79
CA GLU A 305 29.66 0.85 -26.19
C GLU A 305 28.99 -0.09 -27.22
N TYR A 306 27.71 -0.38 -27.04
CA TYR A 306 26.98 -1.42 -27.81
C TYR A 306 25.84 -0.86 -28.67
N GLY A 307 25.59 0.43 -28.60
CA GLY A 307 24.47 1.04 -29.31
C GLY A 307 23.14 0.90 -28.63
N SER A 308 22.06 1.28 -29.34
CA SER A 308 20.73 1.42 -28.78
C SER A 308 19.75 0.27 -29.10
N GLU A 309 20.21 -0.76 -29.81
CA GLU A 309 19.33 -1.84 -30.31
C GLU A 309 19.18 -2.99 -29.33
N GLU A 310 20.12 -3.19 -28.41
CA GLU A 310 20.05 -4.26 -27.43
C GLU A 310 18.91 -4.05 -26.40
N GLN A 311 18.27 -5.16 -26.06
CA GLN A 311 17.20 -5.16 -25.06
C GLN A 311 17.79 -5.17 -23.66
N VAL A 312 17.54 -4.12 -22.90
CA VAL A 312 18.02 -3.93 -21.53
C VAL A 312 16.87 -3.98 -20.57
N ALA A 313 16.96 -4.81 -19.54
CA ALA A 313 16.00 -4.82 -18.43
C ALA A 313 16.59 -4.17 -17.18
N LEU A 314 15.94 -3.16 -16.68
CA LEU A 314 16.13 -2.63 -15.33
C LEU A 314 15.04 -3.20 -14.42
N VAL A 315 15.41 -4.15 -13.58
CA VAL A 315 14.49 -4.87 -12.72
C VAL A 315 14.53 -4.32 -11.30
N LEU A 316 13.39 -3.85 -10.83
CA LEU A 316 13.24 -3.27 -9.50
C LEU A 316 12.82 -4.36 -8.50
N GLY A 317 13.72 -4.75 -7.59
CA GLY A 317 13.38 -5.61 -6.46
C GLY A 317 12.51 -4.90 -5.43
N ASP A 318 12.64 -3.57 -5.36
CA ASP A 318 11.73 -2.67 -4.63
C ASP A 318 11.06 -1.73 -5.63
N GLU A 319 9.76 -1.94 -5.87
CA GLU A 319 8.96 -1.12 -6.81
C GLU A 319 8.87 0.35 -6.39
N SER A 320 9.19 0.69 -5.14
CA SER A 320 9.19 2.08 -4.68
C SER A 320 10.25 2.94 -5.36
N LEU A 321 11.32 2.33 -5.90
CA LEU A 321 12.37 3.02 -6.66
C LEU A 321 11.90 3.58 -8.00
N LEU A 322 10.71 3.19 -8.48
CA LEU A 322 10.18 3.70 -9.75
C LEU A 322 10.14 5.23 -9.79
N ASP A 323 9.78 5.89 -8.68
CA ASP A 323 9.72 7.35 -8.60
C ASP A 323 11.09 7.98 -8.90
N GLN A 324 12.15 7.40 -8.35
CA GLN A 324 13.51 7.85 -8.56
C GLN A 324 13.99 7.55 -9.99
N VAL A 325 13.64 6.38 -10.52
CA VAL A 325 13.94 6.04 -11.93
C VAL A 325 13.32 7.07 -12.86
N LEU A 326 12.07 7.48 -12.65
CA LEU A 326 11.38 8.48 -13.46
C LEU A 326 12.08 9.84 -13.45
N LEU A 327 12.77 10.21 -12.38
CA LEU A 327 13.55 11.45 -12.30
C LEU A 327 14.81 11.42 -13.20
N PHE A 328 15.43 10.25 -13.37
CA PHE A 328 16.71 10.09 -14.07
C PHE A 328 16.58 9.62 -15.52
N VAL A 329 15.44 9.09 -15.93
CA VAL A 329 15.25 8.53 -17.28
C VAL A 329 15.04 9.58 -18.38
N GLY A 330 15.17 10.87 -18.10
CA GLY A 330 14.83 11.94 -19.05
C GLY A 330 15.48 11.81 -20.43
N GLU A 331 16.73 11.38 -20.47
CA GLU A 331 17.50 11.16 -21.71
C GLU A 331 17.09 9.88 -22.47
N PHE A 332 16.43 8.92 -21.80
CA PHE A 332 16.03 7.64 -22.38
C PHE A 332 14.55 7.56 -22.75
N LYS A 333 13.80 8.68 -22.68
CA LYS A 333 12.32 8.72 -22.87
C LYS A 333 11.85 7.96 -24.11
N ASP A 334 12.53 8.14 -25.23
CA ASP A 334 12.12 7.59 -26.52
C ASP A 334 12.32 6.06 -26.60
N ARG A 335 13.13 5.51 -25.71
CA ARG A 335 13.48 4.09 -25.64
C ARG A 335 12.86 3.38 -24.46
N LEU A 336 12.24 4.12 -23.57
CA LEU A 336 11.76 3.65 -22.28
C LEU A 336 10.43 2.90 -22.43
N ASN A 337 10.38 1.72 -21.86
CA ASN A 337 9.16 0.94 -21.67
C ASN A 337 8.99 0.62 -20.19
N ILE A 338 8.11 1.35 -19.53
CA ILE A 338 7.76 1.09 -18.13
C ILE A 338 6.56 0.16 -18.12
N THR A 339 6.76 -0.99 -17.54
CA THR A 339 5.76 -2.05 -17.54
C THR A 339 5.05 -2.18 -16.20
N MET A 340 5.59 -1.54 -15.18
CA MET A 340 4.99 -1.45 -13.85
C MET A 340 3.88 -0.41 -13.86
N GLY A 341 2.75 -0.75 -13.23
CA GLY A 341 1.73 0.25 -13.00
C GLY A 341 2.17 1.21 -11.89
N TYR A 342 1.89 2.50 -12.06
CA TYR A 342 2.13 3.50 -11.03
C TYR A 342 0.95 3.53 -10.05
N SER A 343 1.20 3.21 -8.78
CA SER A 343 0.13 3.13 -7.78
C SER A 343 -0.54 4.49 -7.54
N LEU A 344 -1.87 4.52 -7.52
CA LEU A 344 -2.62 5.73 -7.19
C LEU A 344 -2.29 6.25 -5.78
N LYS A 345 -1.84 5.39 -4.87
CA LYS A 345 -1.38 5.79 -3.54
C LYS A 345 -0.28 6.86 -3.57
N LYS A 346 0.53 6.89 -4.62
CA LYS A 346 1.63 7.84 -4.81
C LYS A 346 1.22 9.12 -5.53
N THR A 347 -0.04 9.22 -5.94
CA THR A 347 -0.54 10.39 -6.68
C THR A 347 -1.14 11.44 -5.74
N PRO A 348 -1.21 12.70 -6.18
CA PRO A 348 -1.92 13.75 -5.45
C PRO A 348 -3.38 13.40 -5.15
N VAL A 349 -4.04 12.61 -5.99
CA VAL A 349 -5.44 12.21 -5.80
C VAL A 349 -5.66 11.41 -4.53
N TYR A 350 -4.72 10.52 -4.19
CA TYR A 350 -4.82 9.75 -2.96
C TYR A 350 -4.67 10.64 -1.71
N SER A 351 -3.69 11.54 -1.70
CA SER A 351 -3.51 12.49 -0.61
C SER A 351 -4.70 13.45 -0.47
N PHE A 352 -5.33 13.83 -1.60
CA PHE A 352 -6.53 14.62 -1.61
C PHE A 352 -7.73 13.90 -0.97
N LEU A 353 -7.97 12.64 -1.34
CA LEU A 353 -9.01 11.81 -0.72
C LEU A 353 -8.76 11.58 0.77
N ASN A 354 -7.50 11.37 1.16
CA ASN A 354 -7.14 11.24 2.57
C ASN A 354 -7.43 12.52 3.35
N LEU A 355 -7.08 13.67 2.79
CA LEU A 355 -7.39 14.98 3.38
C LEU A 355 -8.90 15.22 3.52
N LEU A 356 -9.70 14.85 2.52
CA LEU A 356 -11.16 14.88 2.62
C LEU A 356 -11.66 13.93 3.72
N GLY A 357 -11.08 12.73 3.82
CA GLY A 357 -11.38 11.78 4.88
C GLY A 357 -11.11 12.39 6.27
N ASP A 358 -10.00 13.05 6.45
CA ASP A 358 -9.65 13.70 7.70
C ASP A 358 -10.58 14.86 8.05
N ILE A 359 -11.10 15.57 7.06
CA ILE A 359 -12.10 16.62 7.28
C ILE A 359 -13.44 16.01 7.73
N HIS A 360 -13.91 14.97 7.06
CA HIS A 360 -15.22 14.39 7.32
C HIS A 360 -15.29 13.48 8.55
N LYS A 361 -14.17 12.92 9.00
CA LYS A 361 -14.12 12.07 10.22
C LYS A 361 -14.22 12.88 11.51
N ARG A 362 -14.10 14.22 11.47
CA ARG A 362 -14.10 15.06 12.67
C ARG A 362 -15.48 15.16 13.30
N ALA A 363 -15.52 15.12 14.63
CA ALA A 363 -16.74 15.26 15.40
C ALA A 363 -17.39 16.66 15.24
N ASP A 364 -16.55 17.73 15.23
CA ASP A 364 -17.02 19.09 14.93
C ASP A 364 -17.13 19.28 13.43
N GLN A 365 -18.34 19.05 12.94
CA GLN A 365 -18.65 19.23 11.52
C GLN A 365 -19.02 20.70 11.15
N THR A 366 -18.93 21.65 12.07
CA THR A 366 -19.28 23.06 11.84
C THR A 366 -18.06 23.92 11.54
N ARG A 367 -16.89 23.48 12.01
CA ARG A 367 -15.62 24.20 11.90
C ARG A 367 -14.52 23.28 11.35
N ILE A 368 -13.65 23.82 10.52
CA ILE A 368 -12.47 23.13 10.00
C ILE A 368 -11.22 23.84 10.54
N PRO A 369 -10.21 23.10 11.04
CA PRO A 369 -8.95 23.72 11.42
C PRO A 369 -8.34 24.49 10.26
N VAL A 370 -7.86 25.71 10.53
CA VAL A 370 -7.26 26.58 9.51
C VAL A 370 -6.15 25.90 8.75
N ALA A 371 -5.29 25.13 9.44
CA ALA A 371 -4.21 24.38 8.81
C ALA A 371 -4.71 23.33 7.80
N VAL A 372 -5.78 22.60 8.15
CA VAL A 372 -6.40 21.59 7.26
C VAL A 372 -7.08 22.25 6.06
N PHE A 373 -7.79 23.34 6.30
CA PHE A 373 -8.41 24.13 5.23
C PHE A 373 -7.35 24.73 4.30
N LYS A 374 -6.26 25.26 4.84
CA LYS A 374 -5.11 25.75 4.07
C LYS A 374 -4.48 24.65 3.22
N ASN A 375 -4.28 23.46 3.80
CA ASN A 375 -3.79 22.29 3.07
C ASN A 375 -4.73 21.91 1.92
N LEU A 376 -6.06 21.95 2.14
CA LEU A 376 -7.04 21.67 1.09
C LEU A 376 -6.94 22.70 -0.05
N MET A 377 -6.89 23.99 0.29
CA MET A 377 -6.82 25.06 -0.70
C MET A 377 -5.49 25.08 -1.48
N GLN A 378 -4.38 24.70 -0.86
CA GLN A 378 -3.05 24.64 -1.46
C GLN A 378 -2.77 23.28 -2.12
N HIS A 379 -3.66 22.30 -1.97
CA HIS A 379 -3.47 20.98 -2.56
C HIS A 379 -3.46 21.05 -4.09
N ALA A 380 -2.54 20.32 -4.75
CA ALA A 380 -2.37 20.35 -6.21
C ALA A 380 -3.67 20.18 -6.98
N ILE A 381 -4.53 19.24 -6.54
CA ILE A 381 -5.84 18.99 -7.19
C ILE A 381 -6.76 20.21 -7.10
N MET A 382 -6.80 20.90 -5.96
CA MET A 382 -7.57 22.13 -5.82
C MET A 382 -6.95 23.28 -6.63
N GLN A 383 -5.63 23.37 -6.70
CA GLN A 383 -4.94 24.37 -7.49
C GLN A 383 -5.22 24.19 -9.00
N TYR A 384 -5.25 22.95 -9.50
CA TYR A 384 -5.67 22.68 -10.89
C TYR A 384 -7.07 23.21 -11.19
N TYR A 385 -8.01 23.03 -10.26
CA TYR A 385 -9.36 23.59 -10.40
C TYR A 385 -9.36 25.11 -10.37
N ILE A 386 -8.64 25.71 -9.42
CA ILE A 386 -8.53 27.17 -9.25
C ILE A 386 -7.89 27.82 -10.48
N ASP A 387 -6.81 27.24 -11.00
CA ASP A 387 -6.10 27.73 -12.18
C ASP A 387 -6.91 27.62 -13.47
N GLY A 388 -7.82 26.65 -13.55
CA GLY A 388 -8.78 26.50 -14.65
C GLY A 388 -9.90 27.54 -14.62
N CYS A 389 -10.23 28.06 -13.44
CA CYS A 389 -11.20 29.11 -13.29
C CYS A 389 -10.72 30.43 -13.91
N SER A 390 -11.65 31.35 -14.18
CA SER A 390 -11.29 32.66 -14.73
C SER A 390 -10.30 33.40 -13.81
N ARG A 391 -9.36 34.16 -14.39
CA ARG A 391 -8.35 34.94 -13.62
C ARG A 391 -8.97 35.84 -12.53
N LYS A 392 -10.19 36.33 -12.74
CA LYS A 392 -10.90 37.15 -11.76
C LYS A 392 -11.38 36.28 -10.59
N ALA A 393 -12.01 35.13 -10.86
CA ALA A 393 -12.47 34.20 -9.85
C ALA A 393 -11.30 33.66 -8.98
N SER A 394 -10.20 33.30 -9.62
CA SER A 394 -8.97 32.85 -8.93
C SER A 394 -8.38 33.92 -8.00
N LYS A 395 -8.31 35.19 -8.44
CA LYS A 395 -7.81 36.28 -7.60
C LYS A 395 -8.75 36.61 -6.44
N ASP A 396 -10.05 36.67 -6.71
CA ASP A 396 -11.06 36.96 -5.68
C ASP A 396 -11.08 35.86 -4.63
N LEU A 397 -10.90 34.62 -5.05
CA LEU A 397 -10.80 33.48 -4.17
C LEU A 397 -9.54 33.51 -3.29
N ASN A 398 -8.37 33.75 -3.88
CA ASN A 398 -7.12 33.85 -3.14
C ASN A 398 -7.16 34.97 -2.07
N LYS A 399 -7.84 36.06 -2.35
CA LYS A 399 -8.10 37.12 -1.36
C LYS A 399 -9.08 36.69 -0.27
N ALA A 400 -10.16 36.02 -0.68
CA ALA A 400 -11.22 35.60 0.23
C ALA A 400 -10.73 34.54 1.22
N TRP A 401 -10.00 33.51 0.77
CA TRP A 401 -9.50 32.49 1.68
C TRP A 401 -8.39 33.03 2.59
N GLN A 402 -7.53 33.95 2.11
CA GLN A 402 -6.54 34.64 2.94
C GLN A 402 -7.18 35.52 4.03
N ALA A 403 -8.35 36.09 3.74
CA ALA A 403 -9.11 36.86 4.70
C ALA A 403 -9.87 36.02 5.74
N LEU A 404 -10.20 34.75 5.39
CA LEU A 404 -10.92 33.84 6.28
C LEU A 404 -10.08 33.28 7.41
N ALA A 405 -8.77 33.30 7.28
CA ALA A 405 -7.83 32.78 8.27
C ALA A 405 -6.98 33.94 8.80
N GLY A 406 -7.45 34.60 9.85
CA GLY A 406 -6.61 35.52 10.61
C GLY A 406 -5.41 34.79 11.22
N PRO A 407 -4.31 35.52 11.53
CA PRO A 407 -3.10 34.89 12.07
C PRO A 407 -3.28 34.21 13.44
N ALA A 408 -4.41 34.48 14.11
CA ALA A 408 -4.73 33.93 15.43
C ALA A 408 -5.85 32.86 15.40
N ASP A 409 -6.53 32.65 14.26
CA ASP A 409 -7.66 31.75 14.18
C ASP A 409 -7.20 30.31 14.02
N LEU A 410 -7.68 29.43 14.91
CA LEU A 410 -7.42 27.98 14.79
C LEU A 410 -8.43 27.28 13.88
N TYR A 411 -9.64 27.84 13.73
CA TYR A 411 -10.74 27.23 13.00
C TYR A 411 -11.38 28.19 12.01
N VAL A 412 -11.85 27.66 10.88
CA VAL A 412 -12.69 28.36 9.91
C VAL A 412 -14.10 27.77 9.97
N SER A 413 -15.11 28.63 10.10
CA SER A 413 -16.52 28.21 10.07
C SER A 413 -16.90 27.74 8.66
N LEU A 414 -17.66 26.64 8.53
CA LEU A 414 -18.21 26.18 7.25
C LEU A 414 -19.15 27.21 6.62
N ASP A 415 -19.85 28.03 7.44
CA ASP A 415 -20.73 29.10 6.89
C ASP A 415 -19.91 30.25 6.29
N SER A 416 -18.76 30.53 6.86
CA SER A 416 -17.80 31.47 6.26
C SER A 416 -17.22 30.93 4.94
N ILE A 417 -16.96 29.60 4.87
CA ILE A 417 -16.50 28.92 3.65
C ILE A 417 -17.60 28.91 2.58
N LYS A 418 -18.87 28.73 2.95
CA LYS A 418 -20.01 28.80 2.01
C LYS A 418 -20.12 30.19 1.37
N ALA A 419 -19.65 31.24 2.04
CA ALA A 419 -19.55 32.58 1.47
C ALA A 419 -18.54 32.66 0.31
N LEU A 420 -17.64 31.66 0.14
CA LEU A 420 -16.84 31.44 -1.05
C LEU A 420 -17.67 30.84 -2.20
N ALA A 421 -18.91 31.36 -2.40
CA ALA A 421 -19.90 30.86 -3.36
C ALA A 421 -19.40 30.77 -4.82
N SER A 422 -18.22 31.31 -5.11
CA SER A 422 -17.56 31.23 -6.42
C SER A 422 -16.92 29.86 -6.70
N LEU A 423 -16.90 28.91 -5.74
CA LEU A 423 -16.37 27.56 -5.92
C LEU A 423 -17.40 26.49 -5.57
N PRO A 424 -18.25 26.10 -6.51
CA PRO A 424 -19.27 25.05 -6.30
C PRO A 424 -18.63 23.73 -5.88
N VAL A 425 -17.44 23.37 -6.41
CA VAL A 425 -16.68 22.16 -6.04
C VAL A 425 -16.37 22.14 -4.55
N LEU A 426 -15.90 23.25 -3.96
CA LEU A 426 -15.56 23.30 -2.55
C LEU A 426 -16.80 23.06 -1.66
N ASN A 427 -17.92 23.67 -2.00
CA ASN A 427 -19.18 23.46 -1.30
C ASN A 427 -19.67 22.00 -1.38
N THR A 428 -19.49 21.37 -2.53
CA THR A 428 -19.82 19.95 -2.72
C THR A 428 -18.90 19.04 -1.89
N LEU A 429 -17.60 19.30 -1.91
CA LEU A 429 -16.61 18.52 -1.17
C LEU A 429 -16.76 18.61 0.35
N LEU A 430 -17.19 19.76 0.87
CA LEU A 430 -17.29 20.03 2.32
C LEU A 430 -18.72 19.88 2.87
N ARG A 431 -19.68 19.50 2.04
CA ARG A 431 -21.07 19.31 2.49
C ARG A 431 -21.15 18.17 3.48
N LYS A 432 -21.98 18.33 4.53
CA LYS A 432 -22.25 17.27 5.50
C LYS A 432 -23.16 16.19 4.92
N GLY A 433 -23.06 14.97 5.43
CA GLY A 433 -23.91 13.84 5.05
C GLY A 433 -23.30 12.52 5.45
N SER A 434 -24.05 11.46 5.27
CA SER A 434 -23.57 10.08 5.41
C SER A 434 -22.48 9.77 4.37
N PHE A 435 -21.72 8.70 4.57
CA PHE A 435 -20.68 8.30 3.61
C PHE A 435 -21.30 7.99 2.23
N ALA A 436 -22.45 7.32 2.19
CA ALA A 436 -23.16 7.00 0.94
C ALA A 436 -23.54 8.26 0.16
N GLU A 437 -24.07 9.29 0.83
CA GLU A 437 -24.39 10.57 0.19
C GLU A 437 -23.18 11.32 -0.35
N LYS A 438 -21.98 11.07 0.23
CA LYS A 438 -20.75 11.71 -0.21
C LYS A 438 -20.19 11.16 -1.52
N LEU A 439 -20.39 9.89 -1.83
CA LEU A 439 -19.82 9.27 -3.02
C LEU A 439 -20.25 9.97 -4.33
N PRO A 440 -21.55 10.15 -4.61
CA PRO A 440 -21.98 10.88 -5.82
C PRO A 440 -21.54 12.35 -5.81
N GLU A 441 -21.45 12.98 -4.64
CA GLU A 441 -20.94 14.33 -4.50
C GLU A 441 -19.45 14.41 -4.89
N PHE A 442 -18.63 13.49 -4.43
CA PHE A 442 -17.20 13.43 -4.80
C PHE A 442 -17.02 13.10 -6.28
N SER A 443 -17.81 12.18 -6.84
CA SER A 443 -17.77 11.90 -8.28
C SER A 443 -18.07 13.16 -9.10
N SER A 444 -19.13 13.90 -8.74
CA SER A 444 -19.50 15.16 -9.40
C SER A 444 -18.40 16.23 -9.26
N ALA A 445 -17.81 16.36 -8.06
CA ALA A 445 -16.73 17.32 -7.83
C ALA A 445 -15.49 16.97 -8.65
N PHE A 446 -15.11 15.67 -8.73
CA PHE A 446 -13.99 15.22 -9.54
C PHE A 446 -14.21 15.44 -11.03
N GLU A 447 -15.45 15.26 -11.52
CA GLU A 447 -15.81 15.58 -12.90
C GLU A 447 -15.64 17.07 -13.19
N GLN A 448 -16.07 17.94 -12.28
CA GLN A 448 -15.91 19.37 -12.43
C GLN A 448 -14.43 19.79 -12.40
N ILE A 449 -13.63 19.21 -11.49
CA ILE A 449 -12.19 19.45 -11.46
C ILE A 449 -11.55 19.04 -12.79
N LEU A 450 -11.88 17.89 -13.33
CA LEU A 450 -11.37 17.42 -14.63
C LEU A 450 -11.77 18.35 -15.79
N LYS A 451 -12.98 18.91 -15.78
CA LYS A 451 -13.46 19.84 -16.83
C LYS A 451 -12.70 21.17 -16.80
N GLU A 452 -12.42 21.68 -15.61
CA GLU A 452 -11.74 22.96 -15.43
C GLU A 452 -10.21 22.85 -15.47
N MET A 453 -9.65 21.64 -15.24
CA MET A 453 -8.21 21.39 -15.21
C MET A 453 -7.53 21.84 -16.52
N PRO A 454 -6.48 22.66 -16.45
CA PRO A 454 -5.78 23.10 -17.65
C PRO A 454 -5.24 21.94 -18.49
N LYS A 455 -5.45 21.96 -19.80
CA LYS A 455 -5.02 20.86 -20.70
C LYS A 455 -3.54 20.53 -20.61
N ARG A 456 -2.68 21.51 -20.28
CA ARG A 456 -1.24 21.31 -20.07
C ARG A 456 -0.94 20.37 -18.89
N GLU A 457 -1.87 20.27 -17.93
CA GLU A 457 -1.77 19.41 -16.74
C GLU A 457 -2.45 18.04 -16.96
N TRP A 458 -2.99 17.81 -18.15
CA TRP A 458 -3.56 16.52 -18.51
C TRP A 458 -2.46 15.48 -18.70
N GLY A 459 -2.27 14.67 -17.69
CA GLY A 459 -1.26 13.63 -17.66
C GLY A 459 -1.65 12.59 -16.63
N ALA A 460 -0.68 12.20 -15.80
CA ALA A 460 -0.88 11.20 -14.76
C ALA A 460 -1.97 11.61 -13.75
N ASP A 461 -2.07 12.89 -13.39
CA ASP A 461 -3.05 13.36 -12.42
C ASP A 461 -4.48 13.33 -12.95
N ALA A 462 -4.71 13.66 -14.21
CA ALA A 462 -6.03 13.54 -14.84
C ALA A 462 -6.45 12.07 -14.98
N GLN A 463 -5.52 11.18 -15.32
CA GLN A 463 -5.78 9.74 -15.35
C GLN A 463 -6.09 9.22 -13.94
N ALA A 464 -5.32 9.67 -12.92
CA ALA A 464 -5.54 9.30 -11.53
C ALA A 464 -6.92 9.74 -11.02
N LEU A 465 -7.32 10.99 -11.31
CA LEU A 465 -8.65 11.50 -10.98
C LEU A 465 -9.75 10.67 -11.67
N THR A 466 -9.57 10.35 -12.94
CA THR A 466 -10.54 9.53 -13.71
C THR A 466 -10.65 8.13 -13.10
N GLN A 467 -9.53 7.52 -12.73
CA GLN A 467 -9.52 6.19 -12.14
C GLN A 467 -10.11 6.18 -10.72
N ALA A 468 -9.78 7.18 -9.90
CA ALA A 468 -10.36 7.33 -8.57
C ALA A 468 -11.88 7.57 -8.64
N ARG A 469 -12.34 8.38 -9.62
CA ARG A 469 -13.76 8.57 -9.87
C ARG A 469 -14.47 7.26 -10.20
N ARG A 470 -13.90 6.41 -11.07
CA ARG A 470 -14.48 5.08 -11.37
C ARG A 470 -14.64 4.23 -10.10
N VAL A 471 -13.65 4.26 -9.22
CA VAL A 471 -13.74 3.55 -7.92
C VAL A 471 -14.87 4.12 -7.07
N ILE A 472 -15.03 5.44 -7.04
CA ILE A 472 -16.12 6.12 -6.31
C ILE A 472 -17.48 5.74 -6.90
N ASP A 473 -17.61 5.75 -8.23
CA ASP A 473 -18.85 5.39 -8.92
C ASP A 473 -19.22 3.92 -8.66
N ASN A 474 -18.27 2.99 -8.82
CA ASN A 474 -18.51 1.57 -8.52
C ASN A 474 -18.90 1.34 -7.06
N LEU A 475 -18.27 2.06 -6.13
CA LEU A 475 -18.61 1.97 -4.71
C LEU A 475 -20.00 2.56 -4.45
N SER A 476 -20.37 3.64 -5.11
CA SER A 476 -21.67 4.27 -5.00
C SER A 476 -22.81 3.32 -5.43
N ASP A 477 -22.58 2.51 -6.47
CA ASP A 477 -23.59 1.57 -7.01
C ASP A 477 -23.93 0.42 -6.03
N VAL A 478 -23.04 0.14 -5.07
CA VAL A 478 -23.20 -1.01 -4.16
C VAL A 478 -23.38 -0.61 -2.69
N ILE A 479 -23.03 0.62 -2.32
CA ILE A 479 -23.02 1.05 -0.91
C ILE A 479 -24.43 1.03 -0.29
N ASP A 480 -25.45 1.30 -1.07
CA ASP A 480 -26.86 1.31 -0.62
C ASP A 480 -27.38 -0.09 -0.23
N ARG A 481 -26.62 -1.15 -0.54
CA ARG A 481 -26.94 -2.52 -0.10
C ARG A 481 -26.67 -2.73 1.40
N VAL A 482 -26.02 -1.78 2.05
CA VAL A 482 -25.66 -1.81 3.45
C VAL A 482 -26.41 -0.71 4.19
N GLU A 483 -27.10 -1.05 5.28
CA GLU A 483 -27.96 -0.14 6.02
C GLU A 483 -27.22 1.11 6.53
N GLU A 484 -26.01 0.95 7.01
CA GLU A 484 -25.19 2.06 7.51
C GLU A 484 -23.70 1.73 7.43
N VAL A 485 -22.94 2.66 6.84
CA VAL A 485 -21.47 2.62 6.82
C VAL A 485 -20.96 3.88 7.51
N SER A 486 -20.18 3.68 8.58
CA SER A 486 -19.59 4.83 9.27
C SER A 486 -18.64 5.59 8.33
N ILE A 487 -18.58 6.91 8.46
CA ILE A 487 -17.70 7.77 7.67
C ILE A 487 -16.24 7.29 7.76
N LYS A 488 -15.79 6.89 8.95
CA LYS A 488 -14.42 6.42 9.20
C LYS A 488 -14.11 5.15 8.38
N ILE A 489 -14.99 4.18 8.40
CA ILE A 489 -14.80 2.92 7.67
C ILE A 489 -15.02 3.12 6.18
N GLY A 490 -15.99 3.93 5.78
CA GLY A 490 -16.23 4.27 4.39
C GLY A 490 -15.01 4.90 3.72
N PHE A 491 -14.37 5.88 4.34
CA PHE A 491 -13.11 6.45 3.84
C PHE A 491 -11.96 5.46 3.85
N LYS A 492 -11.85 4.61 4.88
CA LYS A 492 -10.84 3.54 4.91
C LYS A 492 -11.03 2.58 3.74
N LEU A 493 -12.27 2.16 3.45
CA LEU A 493 -12.59 1.32 2.30
C LEU A 493 -12.23 2.01 0.98
N LEU A 494 -12.69 3.25 0.78
CA LEU A 494 -12.40 4.04 -0.42
C LEU A 494 -10.90 4.16 -0.67
N LEU A 495 -10.13 4.54 0.35
CA LEU A 495 -8.68 4.67 0.25
C LEU A 495 -8.00 3.33 -0.05
N ASN A 496 -8.47 2.23 0.55
CA ASN A 496 -7.97 0.88 0.25
C ASN A 496 -8.23 0.47 -1.21
N LEU A 497 -9.41 0.78 -1.74
CA LEU A 497 -9.75 0.49 -3.12
C LEU A 497 -8.94 1.35 -4.10
N VAL A 498 -8.78 2.64 -3.80
CA VAL A 498 -7.99 3.55 -4.63
C VAL A 498 -6.50 3.18 -4.63
N GLN A 499 -5.92 2.79 -3.48
CA GLN A 499 -4.51 2.40 -3.43
C GLN A 499 -4.19 1.11 -4.21
N GLN A 500 -5.18 0.24 -4.42
CA GLN A 500 -5.03 -0.97 -5.23
C GLN A 500 -5.00 -0.66 -6.73
N GLN A 501 -5.50 0.50 -7.13
CA GLN A 501 -5.49 0.92 -8.52
C GLN A 501 -4.09 1.35 -8.96
N LYS A 502 -3.76 1.04 -10.20
CA LYS A 502 -2.49 1.42 -10.83
C LYS A 502 -2.76 2.16 -12.13
N LEU A 503 -2.06 3.25 -12.35
CA LEU A 503 -1.99 3.90 -13.65
C LEU A 503 -1.08 3.09 -14.56
N THR A 504 -1.52 2.84 -15.77
CA THR A 504 -0.68 2.23 -16.80
C THR A 504 0.04 3.33 -17.57
N PHE A 505 1.33 3.17 -17.75
CA PHE A 505 2.04 4.00 -18.72
C PHE A 505 1.60 3.56 -20.11
N GLU A 506 1.03 4.47 -20.89
CA GLU A 506 0.62 4.16 -22.26
C GLU A 506 1.84 3.69 -23.06
N VAL A 507 1.77 2.46 -23.51
CA VAL A 507 2.73 1.90 -24.44
C VAL A 507 2.32 2.37 -25.83
N ALA A 508 2.72 3.59 -26.21
CA ALA A 508 2.66 3.93 -27.62
C ALA A 508 3.50 2.88 -28.38
N GLU A 509 2.96 2.30 -29.43
CA GLU A 509 3.62 1.30 -30.28
C GLU A 509 4.82 1.91 -31.04
N GLN A 510 5.87 2.23 -30.33
CA GLN A 510 7.11 2.67 -30.94
C GLN A 510 8.07 1.49 -31.07
N LYS A 511 8.52 1.22 -32.28
CA LYS A 511 9.40 0.11 -32.65
C LYS A 511 10.77 0.10 -31.94
N ASN A 512 11.14 1.17 -31.23
CA ASN A 512 12.49 1.39 -30.71
C ASN A 512 12.61 1.34 -29.18
N ARG A 513 11.66 0.76 -28.47
CA ARG A 513 11.73 0.69 -27.00
C ARG A 513 12.56 -0.49 -26.57
N THR A 514 13.77 -0.22 -26.16
CA THR A 514 14.78 -1.21 -25.80
C THR A 514 15.18 -1.18 -24.33
N LEU A 515 14.82 -0.14 -23.59
CA LEU A 515 15.02 -0.07 -22.14
C LEU A 515 13.72 -0.38 -21.39
N HIS A 516 13.68 -1.52 -20.71
CA HIS A 516 12.52 -2.00 -19.99
C HIS A 516 12.69 -1.80 -18.49
N VAL A 517 11.80 -1.02 -17.84
CA VAL A 517 11.74 -0.89 -16.38
C VAL A 517 10.58 -1.71 -15.86
N MET A 518 10.88 -2.70 -14.99
CA MET A 518 9.89 -3.69 -14.58
C MET A 518 10.19 -4.30 -13.21
N GLY A 519 9.17 -4.88 -12.58
CA GLY A 519 9.33 -5.75 -11.41
C GLY A 519 9.76 -7.15 -11.82
N LEU A 520 10.26 -7.94 -10.88
CA LEU A 520 10.75 -9.30 -11.16
C LEU A 520 9.67 -10.19 -11.79
N LEU A 521 8.44 -10.15 -11.29
CA LEU A 521 7.35 -11.01 -11.80
C LEU A 521 6.90 -10.62 -13.21
N GLU A 522 7.21 -9.42 -13.65
CA GLU A 522 6.90 -8.94 -15.00
C GLU A 522 7.90 -9.40 -16.06
N THR A 523 9.05 -9.92 -15.62
CA THR A 523 10.07 -10.53 -16.51
C THR A 523 9.69 -11.94 -17.01
N ARG A 524 8.55 -12.45 -16.56
CA ARG A 524 8.07 -13.81 -16.94
C ARG A 524 8.07 -13.99 -18.44
N THR A 525 8.67 -15.07 -18.89
CA THR A 525 8.78 -15.48 -20.33
C THR A 525 9.60 -14.55 -21.21
N LEU A 526 10.06 -13.41 -20.73
CA LEU A 526 10.83 -12.43 -21.50
C LEU A 526 12.33 -12.66 -21.35
N ASP A 527 13.07 -12.36 -22.39
CA ASP A 527 14.52 -12.47 -22.44
C ASP A 527 15.14 -11.14 -22.87
N PHE A 528 16.31 -10.84 -22.31
CA PHE A 528 17.03 -9.58 -22.52
C PHE A 528 18.49 -9.85 -22.82
N ASP A 529 19.14 -8.93 -23.54
CA ASP A 529 20.57 -9.01 -23.81
C ASP A 529 21.40 -8.64 -22.58
N ARG A 530 20.89 -7.66 -21.79
CA ARG A 530 21.51 -7.15 -20.56
C ARG A 530 20.48 -6.95 -19.47
N VAL A 531 20.89 -7.17 -18.23
CA VAL A 531 20.00 -7.08 -17.07
C VAL A 531 20.69 -6.34 -15.92
N ILE A 532 20.00 -5.39 -15.36
CA ILE A 532 20.36 -4.74 -14.09
C ILE A 532 19.24 -5.07 -13.07
N VAL A 533 19.61 -5.63 -11.91
CA VAL A 533 18.66 -5.93 -10.84
C VAL A 533 19.00 -5.08 -9.62
N LEU A 534 18.04 -4.26 -9.17
CA LEU A 534 18.18 -3.40 -8.00
C LEU A 534 17.56 -4.01 -6.74
N SER A 535 17.98 -3.53 -5.60
CA SER A 535 17.47 -3.91 -4.27
C SER A 535 17.61 -5.40 -3.95
N LEU A 536 18.77 -5.97 -4.33
CA LEU A 536 19.12 -7.34 -3.99
C LEU A 536 19.55 -7.45 -2.51
N ASN A 537 18.64 -7.10 -1.61
CA ASN A 537 18.79 -7.21 -0.17
C ASN A 537 17.78 -8.21 0.42
N GLU A 538 18.14 -8.89 1.49
CA GLU A 538 17.20 -9.74 2.24
C GLU A 538 15.95 -8.95 2.65
N GLY A 539 14.79 -9.52 2.42
CA GLY A 539 13.50 -8.89 2.71
C GLY A 539 12.97 -7.95 1.64
N SER A 540 13.79 -7.59 0.64
CA SER A 540 13.37 -6.89 -0.57
C SER A 540 13.32 -7.88 -1.74
N LEU A 541 14.45 -8.49 -2.09
CA LEU A 541 14.52 -9.57 -3.06
C LEU A 541 15.49 -10.68 -2.57
N PRO A 542 14.97 -11.81 -2.07
CA PRO A 542 13.56 -12.17 -1.93
C PRO A 542 12.82 -11.38 -0.85
N GLY A 543 11.57 -11.04 -1.16
CA GLY A 543 10.70 -10.29 -0.25
C GLY A 543 10.13 -11.14 0.87
N THR A 544 9.90 -10.53 2.03
CA THR A 544 9.15 -11.16 3.13
C THR A 544 7.67 -10.84 2.96
N ARG A 545 6.84 -11.86 2.72
CA ARG A 545 5.38 -11.69 2.67
C ARG A 545 4.79 -12.01 4.04
N LYS A 546 3.98 -11.10 4.57
CA LYS A 546 3.10 -11.41 5.71
C LYS A 546 1.93 -12.24 5.17
N ARG A 547 1.61 -13.32 5.86
CA ARG A 547 0.40 -14.10 5.57
C ARG A 547 -0.77 -13.43 6.28
N GLU A 548 -1.72 -12.94 5.50
CA GLU A 548 -3.02 -12.48 5.98
C GLU A 548 -4.05 -13.55 5.62
N SER A 549 -4.45 -14.34 6.58
CA SER A 549 -5.39 -15.47 6.44
C SER A 549 -6.06 -15.75 7.77
N LEU A 550 -7.32 -16.10 7.74
CA LEU A 550 -8.06 -16.60 8.90
C LEU A 550 -7.67 -18.05 9.24
N ILE A 551 -7.11 -18.77 8.25
CA ILE A 551 -6.67 -20.17 8.44
C ILE A 551 -5.30 -20.15 9.10
N PRO A 552 -5.12 -20.71 10.29
CA PRO A 552 -3.83 -20.83 10.98
C PRO A 552 -2.77 -21.53 10.12
N LEU A 553 -1.50 -21.18 10.33
CA LEU A 553 -0.40 -21.70 9.51
C LEU A 553 -0.20 -23.21 9.67
N ASP A 554 -0.32 -23.72 10.86
CA ASP A 554 -0.22 -25.15 11.20
C ASP A 554 -1.27 -25.97 10.46
N ILE A 555 -2.51 -25.50 10.39
CA ILE A 555 -3.59 -26.15 9.63
C ILE A 555 -3.32 -26.08 8.12
N ALA A 556 -2.87 -24.92 7.63
CA ALA A 556 -2.56 -24.77 6.23
C ALA A 556 -1.40 -25.68 5.76
N GLN A 557 -0.47 -26.02 6.66
CA GLN A 557 0.67 -26.91 6.38
C GLN A 557 0.34 -28.40 6.48
N MET A 558 -0.85 -28.75 6.94
CA MET A 558 -1.26 -30.16 6.99
C MET A 558 -1.30 -30.75 5.58
N ASN A 559 -0.71 -31.93 5.40
CA ASN A 559 -0.70 -32.64 4.12
C ASN A 559 -2.11 -32.87 3.54
N THR A 560 -3.13 -32.89 4.40
CA THR A 560 -4.52 -33.04 3.99
C THR A 560 -5.03 -31.83 3.20
N PHE A 561 -4.57 -30.64 3.54
CA PHE A 561 -5.02 -29.40 2.90
C PHE A 561 -4.01 -28.83 1.90
N ASP A 562 -2.71 -29.03 2.13
CA ASP A 562 -1.59 -28.63 1.23
C ASP A 562 -1.75 -27.21 0.65
N LEU A 563 -2.11 -26.25 1.55
CA LEU A 563 -2.30 -24.87 1.18
C LEU A 563 -0.95 -24.15 1.02
N PRO A 564 -0.87 -23.09 0.20
CA PRO A 564 0.38 -22.42 -0.11
C PRO A 564 1.05 -21.82 1.13
N THR A 565 2.36 -22.04 1.25
CA THR A 565 3.20 -21.60 2.35
C THR A 565 4.28 -20.62 1.88
N PHE A 566 5.01 -20.04 2.84
CA PHE A 566 6.13 -19.12 2.54
C PHE A 566 7.23 -19.78 1.69
N THR A 567 7.50 -21.06 1.93
CA THR A 567 8.52 -21.81 1.19
C THR A 567 8.19 -21.94 -0.29
N GLN A 568 6.93 -22.08 -0.62
CA GLN A 568 6.45 -22.15 -1.99
C GLN A 568 6.55 -20.78 -2.68
N ALA A 569 6.18 -19.70 -2.00
CA ALA A 569 6.33 -18.34 -2.53
C ALA A 569 7.81 -17.97 -2.78
N ASP A 570 8.70 -18.43 -1.92
CA ASP A 570 10.14 -18.24 -2.06
C ASP A 570 10.71 -19.00 -3.27
N ALA A 571 10.23 -20.23 -3.51
CA ALA A 571 10.60 -21.00 -4.69
C ALA A 571 10.16 -20.33 -6.01
N VAL A 572 8.97 -19.71 -6.03
CA VAL A 572 8.49 -18.93 -7.18
C VAL A 572 9.42 -17.73 -7.46
N THR A 573 9.74 -16.97 -6.42
CA THR A 573 10.64 -15.83 -6.55
C THR A 573 12.03 -16.25 -7.02
N SER A 574 12.55 -17.35 -6.46
CA SER A 574 13.83 -17.93 -6.85
C SER A 574 13.85 -18.36 -8.32
N TYR A 575 12.79 -19.01 -8.80
CA TYR A 575 12.69 -19.38 -10.21
C TYR A 575 12.74 -18.16 -11.14
N HIS A 576 11.92 -17.16 -10.90
CA HIS A 576 11.88 -15.98 -11.77
C HIS A 576 13.21 -15.22 -11.77
N PHE A 577 13.89 -15.13 -10.63
CA PHE A 577 15.21 -14.53 -10.55
C PHE A 577 16.24 -15.32 -11.37
N HIS A 578 16.35 -16.64 -11.18
CA HIS A 578 17.33 -17.44 -11.92
C HIS A 578 16.97 -17.57 -13.39
N ARG A 579 15.68 -17.64 -13.73
CA ARG A 579 15.23 -17.67 -15.12
C ARG A 579 15.59 -16.37 -15.84
N LEU A 580 15.48 -15.23 -15.21
CA LEU A 580 15.88 -13.93 -15.76
C LEU A 580 17.36 -13.91 -16.16
N LEU A 581 18.23 -14.57 -15.39
CA LEU A 581 19.68 -14.59 -15.60
C LEU A 581 20.16 -15.66 -16.60
N GLN A 582 19.27 -16.49 -17.15
CA GLN A 582 19.65 -17.57 -18.08
C GLN A 582 20.32 -17.05 -19.34
N ARG A 583 19.76 -16.06 -20.01
CA ARG A 583 20.12 -15.67 -21.37
C ARG A 583 20.93 -14.40 -21.51
N PRO A 584 20.88 -13.43 -20.56
CA PRO A 584 21.69 -12.22 -20.64
C PRO A 584 23.17 -12.53 -20.73
N LYS A 585 23.89 -11.72 -21.49
CA LYS A 585 25.35 -11.77 -21.59
C LYS A 585 26.03 -10.99 -20.48
N GLN A 586 25.39 -9.88 -20.08
CA GLN A 586 25.88 -8.98 -19.04
C GLN A 586 24.81 -8.74 -17.97
N ILE A 587 25.19 -8.87 -16.71
CA ILE A 587 24.31 -8.90 -15.56
C ILE A 587 24.91 -8.06 -14.45
N GLU A 588 24.17 -7.06 -14.01
CA GLU A 588 24.53 -6.19 -12.89
C GLU A 588 23.58 -6.43 -11.71
N LEU A 589 24.14 -6.87 -10.60
CA LEU A 589 23.41 -7.18 -9.38
C LEU A 589 23.71 -6.12 -8.33
N ILE A 590 22.76 -5.22 -8.06
CA ILE A 590 22.97 -4.05 -7.20
C ILE A 590 22.22 -4.22 -5.88
N TYR A 591 22.93 -4.00 -4.78
CA TYR A 591 22.37 -4.05 -3.43
C TYR A 591 22.82 -2.87 -2.59
N VAL A 592 22.04 -2.50 -1.57
CA VAL A 592 22.42 -1.47 -0.61
C VAL A 592 23.26 -2.08 0.49
N GLN A 593 24.44 -1.51 0.76
CA GLN A 593 25.30 -1.97 1.83
C GLN A 593 24.69 -1.65 3.20
N PRO A 594 24.65 -2.61 4.14
CA PRO A 594 24.21 -2.35 5.50
C PRO A 594 25.11 -1.31 6.18
N SER A 595 24.51 -0.40 6.92
CA SER A 595 25.23 0.55 7.77
C SER A 595 24.62 0.56 9.18
N GLU A 596 25.36 0.96 10.19
CA GLU A 596 24.90 1.00 11.59
C GLU A 596 23.66 1.88 11.80
N LYS A 597 23.43 2.85 10.90
CA LYS A 597 22.30 3.79 10.95
C LYS A 597 21.14 3.41 10.02
N SER A 598 21.27 2.32 9.28
CA SER A 598 20.33 1.92 8.24
C SER A 598 19.51 0.70 8.67
N SER A 599 18.21 0.72 8.44
CA SER A 599 17.33 -0.44 8.57
C SER A 599 17.49 -1.44 7.42
N VAL A 600 18.44 -1.21 6.50
CA VAL A 600 18.68 -2.06 5.34
C VAL A 600 19.27 -3.39 5.78
N LYS A 601 18.67 -4.47 5.29
CA LYS A 601 19.12 -5.83 5.57
C LYS A 601 20.36 -6.19 4.74
N GLU A 602 20.97 -7.32 5.08
CA GLU A 602 22.12 -7.85 4.37
C GLU A 602 21.90 -8.06 2.87
N MET A 603 22.99 -8.24 2.15
CA MET A 603 23.01 -8.70 0.76
C MET A 603 22.18 -9.97 0.59
N SER A 604 21.38 -10.02 -0.48
CA SER A 604 20.50 -11.13 -0.81
C SER A 604 21.23 -12.49 -0.83
N ARG A 605 20.55 -13.51 -0.28
CA ARG A 605 20.99 -14.91 -0.39
C ARG A 605 21.10 -15.37 -1.85
N PHE A 606 20.39 -14.76 -2.78
CA PHE A 606 20.51 -15.10 -4.21
C PHE A 606 21.88 -14.76 -4.75
N ILE A 607 22.44 -13.59 -4.39
CA ILE A 607 23.82 -13.24 -4.75
C ILE A 607 24.82 -14.20 -4.08
N LYS A 608 24.63 -14.48 -2.77
CA LYS A 608 25.49 -15.37 -2.01
C LYS A 608 25.52 -16.78 -2.64
N GLN A 609 24.37 -17.29 -3.09
CA GLN A 609 24.27 -18.58 -3.76
C GLN A 609 24.99 -18.58 -5.11
N LEU A 610 24.70 -17.58 -5.97
CA LEU A 610 25.35 -17.47 -7.29
C LEU A 610 26.86 -17.37 -7.18
N ARG A 611 27.38 -16.59 -6.21
CA ARG A 611 28.80 -16.42 -5.93
C ARG A 611 29.49 -17.74 -5.64
N LEU A 612 28.84 -18.61 -4.86
CA LEU A 612 29.43 -19.90 -4.45
C LEU A 612 29.32 -20.96 -5.54
N ASP A 613 28.20 -21.04 -6.24
CA ASP A 613 27.90 -22.16 -7.13
C ASP A 613 28.28 -21.91 -8.59
N TRP A 614 27.99 -20.73 -9.12
CA TRP A 614 28.05 -20.48 -10.54
C TRP A 614 29.46 -20.48 -11.15
N PRO A 615 30.47 -19.83 -10.55
CA PRO A 615 31.84 -19.84 -11.09
C PRO A 615 32.44 -21.25 -11.22
N SER A 616 32.03 -22.19 -10.36
CA SER A 616 32.50 -23.58 -10.41
C SER A 616 31.87 -24.39 -11.57
N GLN A 617 30.72 -23.96 -12.08
CA GLN A 617 29.95 -24.66 -13.11
C GLN A 617 30.15 -24.06 -14.52
N ASN A 618 30.63 -22.82 -14.61
CA ASN A 618 30.87 -22.13 -15.87
C ASN A 618 32.27 -21.52 -15.94
N PRO A 619 33.23 -22.15 -16.61
CA PRO A 619 34.59 -21.62 -16.76
C PRO A 619 34.68 -20.33 -17.57
N SER A 620 33.65 -20.01 -18.38
CA SER A 620 33.58 -18.81 -19.19
C SER A 620 32.88 -17.64 -18.51
N LEU A 621 32.51 -17.80 -17.23
CA LEU A 621 31.87 -16.76 -16.42
C LEU A 621 32.93 -15.79 -15.89
N LEU A 622 32.75 -14.51 -16.21
CA LEU A 622 33.50 -13.41 -15.60
C LEU A 622 32.70 -12.86 -14.42
N TRP A 623 33.15 -13.14 -13.19
CA TRP A 623 32.53 -12.66 -11.97
C TRP A 623 33.39 -11.57 -11.33
N SER A 624 32.83 -10.40 -11.07
CA SER A 624 33.51 -9.28 -10.42
C SER A 624 32.65 -8.61 -9.35
N GLU A 625 33.31 -8.04 -8.35
CA GLU A 625 32.70 -7.28 -7.25
C GLU A 625 33.46 -5.96 -7.05
N PRO A 626 33.35 -5.03 -7.99
CA PRO A 626 34.10 -3.79 -7.91
C PRO A 626 33.56 -2.90 -6.79
N GLN A 627 34.49 -2.22 -6.12
CA GLN A 627 34.15 -1.20 -5.13
C GLN A 627 33.89 0.12 -5.85
N LEU A 628 32.69 0.66 -5.70
CA LEU A 628 32.35 1.97 -6.20
C LEU A 628 33.00 3.05 -5.35
N LYS A 629 33.89 3.84 -5.94
CA LYS A 629 34.46 5.02 -5.31
C LYS A 629 33.76 6.25 -5.85
N PHE A 630 32.95 6.88 -5.02
CA PHE A 630 32.40 8.20 -5.32
C PHE A 630 33.35 9.26 -4.76
N ASN A 631 33.97 10.02 -5.63
CA ASN A 631 34.65 11.24 -5.22
C ASN A 631 33.58 12.31 -4.95
N LEU A 632 33.15 12.41 -3.70
CA LEU A 632 32.38 13.54 -3.20
C LEU A 632 33.23 14.81 -3.06
N ALA A 633 34.39 14.81 -3.69
CA ALA A 633 35.29 15.93 -3.67
C ALA A 633 34.65 17.14 -4.34
N ASP A 634 34.61 18.23 -3.66
CA ASP A 634 34.66 19.62 -4.12
C ASP A 634 33.39 20.36 -4.49
N GLN A 635 32.19 19.86 -4.26
CA GLN A 635 30.99 20.65 -4.51
C GLN A 635 29.92 20.62 -3.39
N VAL A 636 30.34 20.72 -2.16
CA VAL A 636 29.42 21.25 -1.14
C VAL A 636 29.63 22.77 -1.15
N PRO A 637 28.70 23.55 -1.75
CA PRO A 637 28.78 24.98 -1.58
C PRO A 637 28.75 25.26 -0.09
N ASN A 638 29.77 25.89 0.44
CA ASN A 638 29.85 26.36 1.83
C ASN A 638 28.82 27.48 2.13
N ASP A 639 27.83 27.72 1.26
CA ASP A 639 26.96 28.86 1.25
C ASP A 639 25.62 28.68 2.00
N PHE A 640 25.42 27.58 2.73
CA PHE A 640 24.23 27.40 3.56
C PHE A 640 24.33 27.92 4.99
N VAL A 641 25.27 28.82 5.27
CA VAL A 641 25.32 29.50 6.57
C VAL A 641 24.43 30.72 6.50
N HIS A 642 23.21 30.61 7.03
CA HIS A 642 22.35 31.78 7.23
C HIS A 642 23.02 32.73 8.23
N ARG A 643 23.39 33.91 7.76
CA ARG A 643 23.96 34.98 8.57
C ARG A 643 23.07 36.19 8.51
N ILE A 644 22.78 36.75 9.68
CA ILE A 644 22.12 38.06 9.80
C ILE A 644 23.16 39.00 10.36
N GLU A 645 23.50 40.02 9.58
CA GLU A 645 24.42 41.08 10.04
C GLU A 645 23.73 41.93 11.12
N LYS A 646 24.47 42.26 12.18
CA LYS A 646 23.99 43.11 13.26
C LYS A 646 24.10 44.58 12.85
N THR A 647 23.26 44.99 11.90
CA THR A 647 23.14 46.39 11.50
C THR A 647 22.55 47.20 12.63
N ASP A 648 22.72 48.53 12.57
CA ASP A 648 22.13 49.42 13.57
C ASP A 648 20.61 49.28 13.70
N GLU A 649 19.93 48.95 12.59
CA GLU A 649 18.50 48.66 12.54
C GLU A 649 18.15 47.39 13.32
N VAL A 650 18.90 46.29 13.10
CA VAL A 650 18.72 45.02 13.81
C VAL A 650 18.98 45.19 15.29
N ILE A 651 20.03 45.95 15.66
CA ILE A 651 20.36 46.24 17.07
C ILE A 651 19.26 47.08 17.73
N ALA A 652 18.75 48.10 17.04
CA ALA A 652 17.65 48.91 17.53
C ALA A 652 16.40 48.03 17.77
N LEU A 653 16.05 47.18 16.83
CA LEU A 653 14.89 46.27 16.97
C LEU A 653 15.04 45.31 18.16
N VAL A 654 16.23 44.78 18.40
CA VAL A 654 16.50 43.94 19.56
C VAL A 654 16.35 44.72 20.87
N LYS A 655 16.89 45.92 20.92
CA LYS A 655 16.77 46.81 22.12
C LYS A 655 15.33 47.16 22.40
N ASP A 656 14.56 47.52 21.40
CA ASP A 656 13.14 47.86 21.53
C ASP A 656 12.34 46.65 22.07
N LYS A 657 12.61 45.45 21.56
CA LYS A 657 11.94 44.24 22.06
C LYS A 657 12.32 43.89 23.48
N LEU A 658 13.60 44.03 23.83
CA LEU A 658 14.05 43.82 25.21
C LEU A 658 13.46 44.82 26.18
N ALA A 659 13.35 46.10 25.78
CA ALA A 659 12.70 47.11 26.58
C ALA A 659 11.19 46.85 26.78
N LEU A 660 10.54 46.27 25.80
CA LEU A 660 9.10 46.01 25.82
C LEU A 660 8.71 44.76 26.62
N ARG A 661 9.52 43.69 26.55
CA ARG A 661 9.15 42.37 27.09
C ARG A 661 10.10 41.80 28.15
N GLY A 662 11.20 42.49 28.40
CA GLY A 662 12.25 41.96 29.28
C GLY A 662 12.96 40.74 28.67
N LEU A 663 13.68 40.01 29.50
CA LEU A 663 14.43 38.83 29.13
C LEU A 663 14.01 37.66 30.02
N SER A 664 13.21 36.73 29.48
CA SER A 664 12.77 35.54 30.21
C SER A 664 13.89 34.45 30.27
N PRO A 665 13.89 33.57 31.27
CA PRO A 665 14.84 32.44 31.32
C PRO A 665 14.85 31.58 30.08
N SER A 666 13.68 31.35 29.47
CA SER A 666 13.55 30.60 28.21
C SER A 666 14.18 31.33 27.03
N ALA A 667 14.03 32.64 26.94
CA ALA A 667 14.68 33.46 25.93
C ALA A 667 16.20 33.45 26.07
N MET A 668 16.73 33.48 27.29
CA MET A 668 18.15 33.34 27.57
C MET A 668 18.70 31.96 27.14
N ALA A 669 17.98 30.91 27.50
CA ALA A 669 18.36 29.55 27.13
C ALA A 669 18.36 29.36 25.60
N GLN A 670 17.36 29.92 24.91
CA GLN A 670 17.31 29.86 23.46
C GLN A 670 18.43 30.68 22.81
N PHE A 671 18.75 31.84 23.33
CA PHE A 671 19.87 32.65 22.83
C PHE A 671 21.21 31.93 23.02
N ALA A 672 21.42 31.28 24.16
CA ALA A 672 22.62 30.51 24.44
C ALA A 672 22.78 29.29 23.50
N ASN A 673 21.67 28.61 23.17
CA ASN A 673 21.66 27.48 22.25
C ASN A 673 21.82 27.91 20.80
N CYS A 674 21.10 28.96 20.36
CA CYS A 674 21.15 29.43 18.98
C CYS A 674 20.67 30.90 18.92
N SER A 675 21.58 31.84 18.72
CA SER A 675 21.27 33.25 18.62
C SER A 675 20.37 33.61 17.43
N LEU A 676 20.46 32.84 16.33
CA LEU A 676 19.60 33.00 15.15
C LEU A 676 18.16 32.59 15.45
N GLN A 677 17.97 31.47 16.15
CA GLN A 677 16.65 31.02 16.59
C GLN A 677 16.02 32.04 17.58
N TYR A 678 16.81 32.59 18.50
CA TYR A 678 16.34 33.66 19.36
C TYR A 678 15.86 34.89 18.57
N TYR A 679 16.64 35.31 17.57
CA TYR A 679 16.26 36.47 16.73
C TYR A 679 14.93 36.19 16.01
N TYR A 680 14.76 35.02 15.39
CA TYR A 680 13.50 34.72 14.71
C TYR A 680 12.32 34.62 15.68
N SER A 681 12.47 33.96 16.82
CA SER A 681 11.36 33.65 17.72
C SER A 681 10.98 34.84 18.62
N TYR A 682 11.98 35.50 19.20
CA TYR A 682 11.71 36.57 20.20
C TYR A 682 11.78 37.99 19.63
N VAL A 683 12.65 38.23 18.65
CA VAL A 683 12.78 39.55 18.07
C VAL A 683 11.78 39.76 16.93
N LEU A 684 11.73 38.83 15.97
CA LEU A 684 10.79 38.89 14.85
C LEU A 684 9.42 38.28 15.17
N ASN A 685 9.28 37.61 16.30
CA ASN A 685 8.05 36.92 16.72
C ASN A 685 7.54 35.91 15.66
N LEU A 686 8.45 35.27 14.93
CA LEU A 686 8.10 34.20 14.00
C LEU A 686 7.79 32.95 14.80
N ARG A 687 6.58 32.47 14.68
CA ARG A 687 6.11 31.23 15.32
C ARG A 687 5.91 30.16 14.27
N LYS A 688 6.12 28.89 14.65
CA LYS A 688 5.67 27.79 13.83
C LYS A 688 4.15 27.79 13.77
N ASP A 689 3.60 27.47 12.59
CA ASP A 689 2.16 27.21 12.49
C ASP A 689 1.81 26.09 13.47
N ARG A 690 0.77 26.27 14.28
CA ARG A 690 0.28 25.23 15.17
C ARG A 690 -0.32 24.13 14.32
N LEU A 691 0.19 22.91 14.48
CA LEU A 691 -0.38 21.73 13.86
C LEU A 691 -1.64 21.37 14.64
N TYR A 692 -2.69 21.02 13.93
CA TYR A 692 -3.86 20.41 14.54
C TYR A 692 -3.53 18.94 14.88
N GLU A 693 -3.77 18.57 16.12
CA GLU A 693 -3.61 17.21 16.61
C GLU A 693 -4.96 16.72 17.15
N ASP A 694 -5.40 15.52 16.75
CA ASP A 694 -6.62 14.90 17.30
C ASP A 694 -6.40 14.40 18.74
N GLU A 695 -5.13 14.12 19.08
CA GLU A 695 -4.69 13.69 20.40
C GLU A 695 -4.05 14.89 21.12
N MET A 696 -4.37 15.03 22.39
CA MET A 696 -3.84 16.10 23.22
C MET A 696 -2.34 15.89 23.47
N GLY A 697 -1.53 16.86 23.11
CA GLY A 697 -0.10 16.89 23.41
C GLY A 697 0.19 17.16 24.89
N ALA A 698 1.40 16.87 25.34
CA ALA A 698 1.81 17.06 26.73
C ALA A 698 1.79 18.52 27.17
N ASP A 699 2.04 19.47 26.27
CA ASP A 699 1.96 20.90 26.49
C ASP A 699 0.53 21.37 26.73
N VAL A 700 -0.41 20.91 25.89
CA VAL A 700 -1.84 21.21 26.05
C VAL A 700 -2.38 20.58 27.33
N PHE A 701 -1.97 19.31 27.62
CA PHE A 701 -2.31 18.65 28.88
C PHE A 701 -1.87 19.47 30.10
N GLY A 702 -0.64 19.98 30.08
CA GLY A 702 -0.13 20.86 31.14
C GLY A 702 -0.97 22.11 31.26
N THR A 703 -1.24 22.81 30.15
CA THR A 703 -2.08 24.02 30.12
C THR A 703 -3.48 23.76 30.69
N TRP A 704 -4.07 22.61 30.38
CA TRP A 704 -5.36 22.19 30.88
C TRP A 704 -5.37 21.99 32.40
N ILE A 705 -4.38 21.28 32.96
CA ILE A 705 -4.24 21.10 34.41
C ILE A 705 -4.03 22.44 35.12
N HIS A 706 -3.15 23.31 34.59
CA HIS A 706 -2.95 24.65 35.12
C HIS A 706 -4.23 25.46 35.13
N LYS A 707 -5.05 25.35 34.07
CA LYS A 707 -6.33 26.08 33.99
C LYS A 707 -7.34 25.61 35.03
N VAL A 708 -7.39 24.31 35.32
CA VAL A 708 -8.23 23.76 36.41
C VAL A 708 -7.79 24.35 37.75
N LEU A 709 -6.50 24.34 38.04
CA LEU A 709 -5.97 24.90 39.30
C LEU A 709 -6.25 26.41 39.42
N GLU A 710 -6.00 27.17 38.34
CA GLU A 710 -6.29 28.61 38.27
C GLU A 710 -7.76 28.91 38.58
N ASN A 711 -8.70 28.19 37.97
CA ASN A 711 -10.14 28.41 38.17
C ASN A 711 -10.56 28.08 39.61
N VAL A 712 -10.01 27.04 40.20
CA VAL A 712 -10.26 26.67 41.61
C VAL A 712 -9.71 27.76 42.53
N ASP A 713 -8.48 28.20 42.30
CA ASP A 713 -7.83 29.22 43.11
C ASP A 713 -8.56 30.56 43.03
N LYS A 714 -9.01 30.97 41.86
CA LYS A 714 -9.85 32.17 41.69
C LYS A 714 -11.15 32.08 42.49
N THR A 715 -11.80 30.93 42.47
CA THR A 715 -13.03 30.70 43.23
C THR A 715 -12.78 30.84 44.74
N ILE A 716 -11.63 30.37 45.23
CA ILE A 716 -11.26 30.51 46.64
C ILE A 716 -10.99 31.99 46.98
N LEU A 717 -10.28 32.73 46.13
CA LEU A 717 -10.00 34.15 46.34
C LEU A 717 -11.29 34.98 46.38
N GLU A 718 -12.22 34.73 45.48
CA GLU A 718 -13.47 35.44 45.36
C GLU A 718 -14.47 35.11 46.49
N ASN A 719 -14.70 33.81 46.76
CA ASN A 719 -15.76 33.36 47.65
C ASN A 719 -15.33 33.28 49.13
N HIS A 720 -14.04 33.00 49.38
CA HIS A 720 -13.50 32.75 50.73
C HIS A 720 -12.39 33.72 51.13
N HIS A 721 -12.24 34.83 50.42
CA HIS A 721 -11.14 35.81 50.67
C HIS A 721 -9.76 35.13 50.75
N GLY A 722 -9.55 34.09 49.94
CA GLY A 722 -8.31 33.34 49.88
C GLY A 722 -8.12 32.30 51.00
N TRP A 723 -9.03 32.12 51.93
CA TRP A 723 -8.90 31.12 52.97
C TRP A 723 -9.32 29.75 52.47
N VAL A 724 -8.43 28.76 52.59
CA VAL A 724 -8.66 27.37 52.20
C VAL A 724 -9.21 26.57 53.38
N ASP A 725 -10.38 25.93 53.23
CA ASP A 725 -10.97 25.03 54.21
C ASP A 725 -10.83 23.55 53.78
N GLN A 726 -10.67 22.65 54.72
CA GLN A 726 -10.58 21.20 54.46
C GLN A 726 -11.88 20.62 53.87
N THR A 727 -13.01 21.20 54.14
CA THR A 727 -14.31 20.83 53.56
C THR A 727 -14.36 21.12 52.08
N ASP A 728 -13.70 22.20 51.63
CA ASP A 728 -13.61 22.58 50.23
C ASP A 728 -12.81 21.60 49.41
N VAL A 729 -11.77 20.96 49.99
CA VAL A 729 -10.94 19.95 49.31
C VAL A 729 -11.76 18.74 48.89
N ASN A 730 -12.66 18.25 49.75
CA ASN A 730 -13.51 17.09 49.38
C ASN A 730 -14.50 17.47 48.27
N ALA A 731 -15.10 18.68 48.36
CA ALA A 731 -16.02 19.16 47.33
C ALA A 731 -15.34 19.28 45.95
N ARG A 732 -14.06 19.71 45.93
CA ARG A 732 -13.24 19.79 44.71
C ARG A 732 -12.98 18.39 44.10
N ILE A 733 -12.62 17.41 44.93
CA ILE A 733 -12.40 16.04 44.46
C ILE A 733 -13.70 15.46 43.87
N ASP A 734 -14.82 15.71 44.49
CA ASP A 734 -16.13 15.23 44.05
C ASP A 734 -16.60 15.93 42.75
N SER A 735 -16.11 17.15 42.46
CA SER A 735 -16.47 17.92 41.27
C SER A 735 -15.43 17.89 40.15
N LEU A 736 -14.40 17.05 40.22
CA LEU A 736 -13.28 17.06 39.28
C LEU A 736 -13.69 16.91 37.81
N ASP A 737 -14.71 16.11 37.51
CA ASP A 737 -15.22 15.98 36.15
C ASP A 737 -15.75 17.32 35.60
N ALA A 738 -16.54 18.01 36.38
CA ALA A 738 -17.09 19.30 35.98
C ALA A 738 -16.00 20.37 35.82
N LEU A 739 -15.03 20.40 36.75
CA LEU A 739 -13.89 21.34 36.68
C LEU A 739 -13.00 21.10 35.47
N LEU A 740 -12.76 19.83 35.12
CA LEU A 740 -11.98 19.46 33.92
C LEU A 740 -12.72 19.84 32.64
N ASP A 741 -14.03 19.58 32.57
CA ASP A 741 -14.83 19.92 31.40
C ASP A 741 -14.95 21.44 31.21
N GLU A 742 -15.14 22.21 32.30
CA GLU A 742 -15.17 23.66 32.29
C GLU A 742 -13.83 24.25 31.80
N ALA A 743 -12.72 23.80 32.38
CA ALA A 743 -11.39 24.27 31.98
C ALA A 743 -11.08 23.91 30.52
N MET A 744 -11.54 22.75 30.03
CA MET A 744 -11.39 22.36 28.63
C MET A 744 -12.16 23.32 27.72
N GLN A 745 -13.38 23.69 28.06
CA GLN A 745 -14.15 24.65 27.27
C GLN A 745 -13.47 26.02 27.16
N GLU A 746 -12.82 26.46 28.22
CA GLU A 746 -12.12 27.75 28.20
C GLU A 746 -10.87 27.77 27.33
N ILE A 747 -10.15 26.64 27.24
CA ILE A 747 -8.91 26.55 26.45
C ILE A 747 -9.12 26.12 25.01
N GLN A 748 -10.27 25.52 24.67
CA GLN A 748 -10.49 24.90 23.36
C GLN A 748 -10.33 25.86 22.18
N ASP A 749 -10.66 27.10 22.31
CA ASP A 749 -10.52 28.11 21.23
C ASP A 749 -9.05 28.43 20.92
N ARG A 750 -8.14 28.24 21.89
CA ARG A 750 -6.69 28.46 21.73
C ARG A 750 -5.91 27.19 21.45
N GLU A 751 -6.26 26.11 22.14
CA GLU A 751 -5.45 24.88 22.13
C GLU A 751 -6.02 23.77 21.24
N GLY A 752 -7.30 23.86 20.86
CA GLY A 752 -7.97 22.87 19.98
C GLY A 752 -9.13 22.17 20.68
N VAL A 753 -10.03 21.61 19.89
CA VAL A 753 -11.17 20.81 20.36
C VAL A 753 -10.76 19.36 20.40
N PHE A 754 -10.79 18.74 21.57
CA PHE A 754 -10.42 17.34 21.80
C PHE A 754 -11.66 16.52 22.19
N GLU A 755 -11.81 15.33 21.61
CA GLU A 755 -12.87 14.39 22.03
C GLU A 755 -12.41 13.65 23.30
N MET A 756 -12.94 14.10 24.46
CA MET A 756 -12.49 13.63 25.77
C MET A 756 -13.13 12.30 26.22
N GLU A 757 -14.14 11.79 25.50
CA GLU A 757 -14.89 10.60 25.88
C GLU A 757 -14.37 9.31 25.22
N LYS A 758 -13.38 9.39 24.34
CA LYS A 758 -12.84 8.25 23.58
C LYS A 758 -11.34 8.34 23.33
N GLY A 759 -10.74 7.17 23.08
CA GLY A 759 -9.34 7.07 22.65
C GLY A 759 -8.34 7.51 23.71
N PHE A 760 -7.22 8.05 23.25
CA PHE A 760 -6.12 8.47 24.13
C PHE A 760 -6.49 9.65 25.03
N ASN A 761 -7.30 10.58 24.53
CA ASN A 761 -7.75 11.73 25.32
C ASN A 761 -8.59 11.34 26.54
N TYR A 762 -9.42 10.27 26.43
CA TYR A 762 -10.12 9.71 27.59
C TYR A 762 -9.15 9.19 28.66
N VAL A 763 -8.08 8.53 28.25
CA VAL A 763 -7.05 8.07 29.20
C VAL A 763 -6.38 9.28 29.87
N LEU A 764 -6.09 10.34 29.12
CA LEU A 764 -5.55 11.57 29.69
C LEU A 764 -6.52 12.24 30.67
N LYS A 765 -7.82 12.21 30.42
CA LYS A 765 -8.85 12.69 31.37
C LYS A 765 -8.81 11.91 32.69
N GLU A 766 -8.70 10.60 32.63
CA GLU A 766 -8.59 9.76 33.84
C GLU A 766 -7.24 9.97 34.57
N VAL A 767 -6.16 10.18 33.84
CA VAL A 767 -4.85 10.57 34.40
C VAL A 767 -4.95 11.93 35.10
N ALA A 768 -5.60 12.92 34.46
CA ALA A 768 -5.80 14.25 35.04
C ALA A 768 -6.60 14.19 36.36
N LYS A 769 -7.68 13.41 36.39
CA LYS A 769 -8.45 13.16 37.62
C LYS A 769 -7.60 12.56 38.73
N THR A 770 -6.79 11.59 38.39
CA THR A 770 -5.91 10.92 39.36
C THR A 770 -4.87 11.87 39.91
N LEU A 771 -4.24 12.67 39.05
CA LEU A 771 -3.25 13.66 39.42
C LEU A 771 -3.82 14.75 40.32
N LEU A 772 -4.94 15.35 39.91
CA LEU A 772 -5.60 16.42 40.68
C LEU A 772 -6.16 15.90 42.00
N SER A 773 -6.75 14.69 42.01
CA SER A 773 -7.18 14.06 43.27
C SER A 773 -6.01 13.84 44.21
N SER A 774 -4.89 13.34 43.71
CA SER A 774 -3.67 13.16 44.52
C SER A 774 -3.11 14.49 45.02
N TYR A 775 -3.10 15.51 44.16
CA TYR A 775 -2.67 16.84 44.54
C TYR A 775 -3.53 17.43 45.68
N TYR A 776 -4.85 17.40 45.58
CA TYR A 776 -5.77 17.89 46.62
C TYR A 776 -5.69 17.03 47.89
N GLN A 777 -5.46 15.73 47.80
CA GLN A 777 -5.24 14.90 48.98
C GLN A 777 -3.92 15.30 49.69
N LEU A 778 -2.85 15.62 48.95
CA LEU A 778 -1.61 16.14 49.51
C LEU A 778 -1.81 17.52 50.16
N GLU A 779 -2.55 18.41 49.49
CA GLU A 779 -2.91 19.73 50.04
C GLU A 779 -3.61 19.58 51.40
N ARG A 780 -4.52 18.61 51.53
CA ARG A 780 -5.16 18.26 52.77
C ARG A 780 -4.18 17.83 53.87
N THR A 781 -3.12 17.13 53.53
CA THR A 781 -2.12 16.65 54.50
C THR A 781 -1.13 17.75 54.91
N TRP A 782 -0.82 18.65 54.01
CA TRP A 782 0.05 19.81 54.32
C TRP A 782 -0.65 20.90 55.09
N ASN A 783 -1.95 21.07 54.92
CA ASN A 783 -2.75 22.08 55.57
C ASN A 783 -3.20 21.62 56.98
N THR A 784 -2.27 21.53 57.92
CA THR A 784 -2.58 21.29 59.35
C THR A 784 -3.04 22.57 60.09
N GLY A 785 -3.09 23.76 59.41
CA GLY A 785 -3.53 25.04 59.90
C GLY A 785 -4.30 25.83 58.83
N ARG A 786 -4.72 27.04 59.13
CA ARG A 786 -5.34 27.92 58.13
C ARG A 786 -4.31 28.42 57.15
N VAL A 787 -4.50 28.14 55.86
CA VAL A 787 -3.67 28.70 54.77
C VAL A 787 -4.48 29.71 54.01
N GLN A 788 -3.86 30.81 53.69
CA GLN A 788 -4.48 31.87 52.87
C GLN A 788 -3.76 31.98 51.54
N LEU A 789 -4.48 31.76 50.47
CA LEU A 789 -4.04 32.01 49.10
C LEU A 789 -4.04 33.54 48.90
N LEU A 790 -2.93 34.11 48.50
CA LEU A 790 -2.79 35.55 48.33
C LEU A 790 -3.07 35.98 46.89
N ASP A 791 -2.66 35.18 45.95
CA ASP A 791 -2.85 35.40 44.51
C ASP A 791 -2.67 34.12 43.74
N THR A 792 -3.07 34.08 42.47
CA THR A 792 -2.90 32.93 41.55
C THR A 792 -2.09 33.39 40.36
N GLU A 793 -1.06 32.62 39.99
CA GLU A 793 -0.15 32.91 38.87
C GLU A 793 0.46 34.32 38.87
N MET A 794 0.98 34.76 39.98
CA MET A 794 1.55 36.09 40.13
C MET A 794 2.84 36.27 39.34
N ASP A 795 2.90 37.24 38.45
CA ASP A 795 4.14 37.69 37.83
C ASP A 795 5.01 38.39 38.88
N LEU A 796 6.15 37.80 39.23
CA LEU A 796 7.13 38.40 40.09
C LEU A 796 8.02 39.31 39.25
N ASP A 797 7.77 40.61 39.31
CA ASP A 797 8.71 41.60 38.78
C ASP A 797 9.99 41.58 39.64
N THR A 798 11.09 41.09 39.06
CA THR A 798 12.43 41.11 39.65
C THR A 798 13.22 42.31 39.20
#